data_e57a8a8b5f0b3246b05a12d5a8c00e73
#
_entry.id   e57a8a8b5f0b3246b05a12d5a8c00e73
#
_cell.length_a   1.000
_cell.length_b   1.000
_cell.length_c   1.000
_cell.angle_alpha   90.00
_cell.angle_beta   90.00
_cell.angle_gamma   90.00
#
_symmetry.space_group_name_H-M   'P 1'
#
loop_
_entity.id
_entity.type
_entity.pdbx_description
1 polymer ?
#
loop_
_entity_poly.entity_id
_entity_poly.type
_entity_poly.pdbx_seq_one_letter_code
_entity_poly.pdbx_strand_id
1 'polypeptide(L)'
;MTYKVEDVIQENLRRLEVIHTPYDPQVGTEYSDIIKRTKIEIPDAPLPVQYIPVEMESEIIVQRLREYGSLKKTAKAFLGSDSERNQIDVWWRLCRARVQYDFEYWVSTHFKIKLKGKPRRDYLVLNRAQRYYLTVLERLRKSGMPIFIVLLKARQWGGSTLTQAYMMWIQKYHRQHWNSVIVGDVEKQSKVVLSMYEKAAQDHDTFEDEGVPTVLKPFGRTNDIRILEGRECTISVGSMQKPDKIRSEDISMAHFTEFGLWKATDNKSPEDVMQSVDGTILDDAYSLWVIESTAKGVGNAFHDISVAAKAGESKFTFVFVAWMMIDIYSRAISLDPSKRVRKTDPAAYPSFIESMSEYEWFLWNLGATLEAINWYRIKSRSVDEWRMKSEFPSTDIEAFQSTGSMVFKDEYLVEAYSSCCKPEIVGEIVSSSNGFNKKEYLENLRIDKNDRGHLKIWKDVDTSVDMLDRYLVTVDLGKGSSAEADNTVVCVWDRYWQQDGEDGYPEVIAEWAGKESETDLLAWRIAQIAAYYNNALLVIESNTIDSSKEDRFRAVLDEIKDFYPNIYKRAIKNQTDVGNTGSFRYGWNTNHRSKEEIIGNLQWALREGMYVERCKDAVDEMKIFERHDDGSLGNVKGKNNHDDRVITRALGIHFCYTPKLMDKPRFAPKPTNATTPKRKFANEYTMT
;
A
#
# COMPACT_ATOMS: atom_id res chain seq x y z
N MET A 1 -14.12 10.06 -28.31
CA MET A 1 -13.51 11.06 -29.22
C MET A 1 -12.93 10.31 -30.40
N THR A 2 -13.28 10.69 -31.62
CA THR A 2 -12.71 10.07 -32.82
C THR A 2 -11.44 10.86 -33.19
N TYR A 3 -10.28 10.32 -32.85
CA TYR A 3 -9.00 10.92 -33.24
C TYR A 3 -8.74 10.68 -34.74
N LYS A 4 -8.27 11.69 -35.47
CA LYS A 4 -7.75 11.47 -36.81
C LYS A 4 -6.34 10.85 -36.70
N VAL A 5 -6.07 9.83 -37.50
CA VAL A 5 -4.81 9.09 -37.47
C VAL A 5 -3.60 10.01 -37.66
N GLU A 6 -3.72 10.98 -38.57
CA GLU A 6 -2.65 11.96 -38.86
C GLU A 6 -2.33 12.83 -37.66
N ASP A 7 -3.35 13.29 -36.90
CA ASP A 7 -3.16 14.13 -35.71
C ASP A 7 -2.42 13.36 -34.60
N VAL A 8 -2.75 12.05 -34.44
CA VAL A 8 -2.09 11.18 -33.49
C VAL A 8 -0.63 10.97 -33.86
N ILE A 9 -0.32 10.75 -35.14
CA ILE A 9 1.05 10.60 -35.62
C ILE A 9 1.87 11.88 -35.37
N GLN A 10 1.32 13.05 -35.70
CA GLN A 10 2.01 14.32 -35.50
C GLN A 10 2.29 14.58 -34.00
N GLU A 11 1.31 14.35 -33.15
CA GLU A 11 1.50 14.48 -31.70
C GLU A 11 2.52 13.48 -31.16
N ASN A 12 2.54 12.22 -31.68
CA ASN A 12 3.55 11.25 -31.29
C ASN A 12 4.96 11.71 -31.66
N LEU A 13 5.15 12.21 -32.87
CA LEU A 13 6.43 12.73 -33.30
C LEU A 13 6.90 13.91 -32.44
N ARG A 14 5.98 14.83 -32.08
CA ARG A 14 6.26 15.94 -31.16
C ARG A 14 6.69 15.41 -29.77
N ARG A 15 5.99 14.42 -29.23
CA ARG A 15 6.37 13.78 -27.94
C ARG A 15 7.75 13.14 -28.00
N LEU A 16 8.03 12.41 -29.08
CA LEU A 16 9.36 11.78 -29.30
C LEU A 16 10.46 12.81 -29.45
N GLU A 17 10.22 13.93 -30.15
CA GLU A 17 11.18 15.03 -30.27
C GLU A 17 11.54 15.60 -28.89
N VAL A 18 10.56 15.89 -28.05
CA VAL A 18 10.78 16.36 -26.66
C VAL A 18 11.59 15.35 -25.84
N ILE A 19 11.28 14.06 -25.97
CA ILE A 19 11.98 12.99 -25.23
C ILE A 19 13.44 12.85 -25.71
N HIS A 20 13.67 12.98 -27.00
CA HIS A 20 15.00 12.75 -27.63
C HIS A 20 15.83 14.01 -27.82
N THR A 21 15.31 15.19 -27.44
CA THR A 21 16.08 16.43 -27.47
C THR A 21 17.32 16.27 -26.57
N PRO A 22 18.54 16.41 -27.14
CA PRO A 22 19.74 16.28 -26.36
C PRO A 22 19.80 17.35 -25.26
N TYR A 23 20.11 16.91 -24.05
CA TYR A 23 20.38 17.81 -22.92
C TYR A 23 21.77 17.54 -22.39
N ASP A 24 22.62 18.58 -22.39
CA ASP A 24 23.94 18.53 -21.78
C ASP A 24 23.92 19.24 -20.43
N PRO A 25 23.97 18.51 -19.31
CA PRO A 25 23.95 19.10 -17.97
C PRO A 25 25.21 19.94 -17.66
N GLN A 26 26.30 19.73 -18.40
CA GLN A 26 27.51 20.55 -18.24
C GLN A 26 27.32 21.96 -18.85
N VAL A 27 26.64 22.05 -19.96
CA VAL A 27 26.24 23.34 -20.55
C VAL A 27 25.06 23.93 -19.80
N GLY A 28 24.06 23.13 -19.51
CA GLY A 28 22.78 23.57 -18.93
C GLY A 28 21.85 24.17 -19.97
N THR A 29 20.71 24.70 -19.52
CA THR A 29 19.73 25.40 -20.37
C THR A 29 19.18 26.62 -19.63
N GLU A 30 18.75 27.64 -20.37
CA GLU A 30 18.10 28.82 -19.80
C GLU A 30 16.80 28.46 -19.06
N TYR A 31 16.03 27.56 -19.66
CA TYR A 31 14.76 27.09 -19.08
C TYR A 31 14.96 25.75 -18.37
N SER A 32 14.83 25.77 -17.07
CA SER A 32 14.87 24.57 -16.23
C SER A 32 13.83 24.69 -15.12
N ASP A 33 12.96 23.68 -15.00
CA ASP A 33 12.00 23.57 -13.91
C ASP A 33 12.67 23.19 -12.57
N ILE A 34 13.94 22.74 -12.64
CA ILE A 34 14.70 22.29 -11.46
C ILE A 34 15.28 23.49 -10.72
N ILE A 35 16.06 24.33 -11.43
CA ILE A 35 16.69 25.53 -10.89
C ILE A 35 16.67 26.66 -11.91
N LYS A 36 16.54 27.91 -11.43
CA LYS A 36 16.69 29.07 -12.28
C LYS A 36 18.16 29.23 -12.68
N ARG A 37 18.42 29.48 -13.95
CA ARG A 37 19.76 29.61 -14.51
C ARG A 37 19.95 30.93 -15.20
N THR A 38 21.20 31.38 -15.25
CA THR A 38 21.63 32.57 -15.96
C THR A 38 22.75 32.19 -16.90
N LYS A 39 22.79 32.85 -18.08
CA LYS A 39 23.83 32.65 -19.07
C LYS A 39 25.14 33.31 -18.65
N ILE A 40 26.26 32.60 -18.80
CA ILE A 40 27.59 33.15 -18.70
C ILE A 40 28.38 32.81 -19.97
N GLU A 41 29.07 33.81 -20.54
CA GLU A 41 29.91 33.64 -21.74
C GLU A 41 31.36 33.88 -21.38
N ILE A 42 32.23 32.92 -21.64
CA ILE A 42 33.66 32.94 -21.38
C ILE A 42 34.34 32.35 -22.62
N PRO A 43 34.66 33.17 -23.65
CA PRO A 43 35.06 32.71 -24.98
C PRO A 43 36.27 31.78 -25.01
N ASP A 44 37.21 31.95 -24.06
CA ASP A 44 38.44 31.19 -23.92
C ASP A 44 38.33 30.02 -22.93
N ALA A 45 37.13 29.70 -22.43
CA ALA A 45 36.91 28.56 -21.55
C ALA A 45 36.67 27.23 -22.33
N PRO A 46 36.92 26.08 -21.72
CA PRO A 46 36.56 24.77 -22.31
C PRO A 46 35.10 24.65 -22.68
N LEU A 47 34.20 25.33 -21.96
CA LEU A 47 32.78 25.49 -22.28
C LEU A 47 32.49 27.01 -22.40
N PRO A 48 32.54 27.57 -23.63
CA PRO A 48 32.44 29.02 -23.83
C PRO A 48 31.12 29.63 -23.42
N VAL A 49 30.02 28.85 -23.50
CA VAL A 49 28.68 29.29 -23.10
C VAL A 49 28.12 28.30 -22.14
N GLN A 50 27.66 28.76 -21.00
CA GLN A 50 27.07 27.91 -19.95
C GLN A 50 25.86 28.60 -19.35
N TYR A 51 24.94 27.80 -18.78
CA TYR A 51 23.82 28.27 -17.99
C TYR A 51 24.03 27.77 -16.55
N ILE A 52 24.45 28.68 -15.68
CA ILE A 52 24.75 28.40 -14.27
C ILE A 52 23.59 28.81 -13.38
N PRO A 53 23.43 28.22 -12.16
CA PRO A 53 22.44 28.66 -11.18
C PRO A 53 22.52 30.16 -10.88
N VAL A 54 21.35 30.81 -10.78
CA VAL A 54 21.28 32.25 -10.47
C VAL A 54 21.93 32.58 -9.12
N GLU A 55 21.86 31.66 -8.16
CA GLU A 55 22.48 31.80 -6.84
C GLU A 55 24.01 32.00 -6.92
N MET A 56 24.65 31.51 -7.97
CA MET A 56 26.07 31.68 -8.21
C MET A 56 26.49 33.13 -8.58
N GLU A 57 25.54 33.99 -8.91
CA GLU A 57 25.86 35.42 -9.21
C GLU A 57 26.54 36.14 -8.03
N SER A 58 26.31 35.64 -6.79
CA SER A 58 26.97 36.15 -5.59
C SER A 58 28.42 35.66 -5.41
N GLU A 59 28.83 34.65 -6.18
CA GLU A 59 30.19 34.11 -6.11
C GLU A 59 31.22 35.08 -6.73
N ILE A 60 32.29 35.29 -5.98
CA ILE A 60 33.36 36.20 -6.41
C ILE A 60 33.91 35.82 -7.79
N ILE A 61 34.08 34.53 -8.05
CA ILE A 61 34.60 34.02 -9.32
C ILE A 61 33.66 34.37 -10.49
N VAL A 62 32.34 34.24 -10.30
CA VAL A 62 31.35 34.59 -11.34
C VAL A 62 31.35 36.10 -11.60
N GLN A 63 31.38 36.90 -10.54
CA GLN A 63 31.47 38.39 -10.68
C GLN A 63 32.70 38.80 -11.45
N ARG A 64 33.87 38.23 -11.16
CA ARG A 64 35.11 38.54 -11.86
C ARG A 64 35.11 38.09 -13.33
N LEU A 65 34.54 36.91 -13.61
CA LEU A 65 34.40 36.43 -14.98
C LEU A 65 33.44 37.31 -15.80
N ARG A 66 32.36 37.80 -15.19
CA ARG A 66 31.47 38.80 -15.86
C ARG A 66 32.13 40.16 -16.06
N GLU A 67 32.93 40.62 -15.10
CA GLU A 67 33.65 41.88 -15.17
C GLU A 67 34.72 41.89 -16.30
N TYR A 68 35.51 40.79 -16.35
CA TYR A 68 36.65 40.74 -17.29
C TYR A 68 36.35 40.01 -18.62
N GLY A 69 35.33 39.21 -18.66
CA GLY A 69 34.78 38.56 -19.86
C GLY A 69 35.63 37.43 -20.46
N SER A 70 36.75 37.03 -19.83
CA SER A 70 37.56 35.90 -20.30
C SER A 70 38.43 35.32 -19.18
N LEU A 71 38.82 34.03 -19.30
CA LEU A 71 39.74 33.37 -18.33
C LEU A 71 41.06 34.12 -18.26
N LYS A 72 41.63 34.48 -19.39
CA LYS A 72 42.93 35.17 -19.49
C LYS A 72 42.93 36.50 -18.76
N LYS A 73 41.92 37.36 -19.00
CA LYS A 73 41.82 38.68 -18.36
C LYS A 73 41.56 38.54 -16.85
N THR A 74 40.67 37.60 -16.48
CA THR A 74 40.35 37.33 -15.08
C THR A 74 41.58 36.79 -14.33
N ALA A 75 42.36 35.87 -14.92
CA ALA A 75 43.58 35.36 -14.35
C ALA A 75 44.64 36.49 -14.11
N LYS A 76 44.82 37.34 -15.11
CA LYS A 76 45.71 38.47 -14.96
C LYS A 76 45.32 39.43 -13.85
N ALA A 77 44.05 39.81 -13.78
CA ALA A 77 43.52 40.74 -12.81
C ALA A 77 43.42 40.15 -11.38
N PHE A 78 43.03 38.89 -11.25
CA PHE A 78 42.72 38.25 -9.96
C PHE A 78 43.91 37.47 -9.36
N LEU A 79 44.78 36.89 -10.22
CA LEU A 79 45.91 36.04 -9.83
C LEU A 79 47.29 36.67 -10.22
N GLY A 80 47.30 37.87 -10.75
CA GLY A 80 48.51 38.63 -11.05
C GLY A 80 49.18 38.25 -12.39
N SER A 81 48.82 37.18 -13.07
CA SER A 81 49.36 36.83 -14.38
C SER A 81 48.33 36.07 -15.23
N ASP A 82 48.49 36.12 -16.55
CA ASP A 82 47.68 35.44 -17.55
C ASP A 82 48.30 34.08 -17.97
N SER A 83 49.12 33.46 -17.11
CA SER A 83 49.69 32.15 -17.37
C SER A 83 48.59 31.09 -17.56
N GLU A 84 48.89 30.08 -18.38
CA GLU A 84 47.98 28.97 -18.59
C GLU A 84 47.54 28.32 -17.27
N ARG A 85 48.46 28.17 -16.33
CA ARG A 85 48.15 27.64 -14.99
C ARG A 85 47.10 28.49 -14.25
N ASN A 86 47.21 29.80 -14.33
CA ASN A 86 46.28 30.71 -13.67
C ASN A 86 44.90 30.73 -14.38
N GLN A 87 44.88 30.59 -15.72
CA GLN A 87 43.64 30.44 -16.46
C GLN A 87 42.92 29.14 -16.08
N ILE A 88 43.65 28.04 -15.96
CA ILE A 88 43.14 26.76 -15.48
C ILE A 88 42.62 26.90 -14.04
N ASP A 89 43.32 27.59 -13.15
CA ASP A 89 42.85 27.81 -11.75
C ASP A 89 41.52 28.62 -11.73
N VAL A 90 41.41 29.66 -12.52
CA VAL A 90 40.14 30.43 -12.66
C VAL A 90 39.01 29.53 -13.13
N TRP A 91 39.23 28.70 -14.15
CA TRP A 91 38.25 27.75 -14.63
C TRP A 91 37.82 26.75 -13.54
N TRP A 92 38.79 26.19 -12.82
CA TRP A 92 38.52 25.26 -11.73
C TRP A 92 37.74 25.88 -10.57
N ARG A 93 37.99 27.15 -10.24
CA ARG A 93 37.22 27.89 -9.22
C ARG A 93 35.75 28.01 -9.63
N LEU A 94 35.48 28.29 -10.88
CA LEU A 94 34.08 28.29 -11.39
C LEU A 94 33.44 26.92 -11.27
N CYS A 95 34.14 25.88 -11.70
CA CYS A 95 33.64 24.49 -11.63
C CYS A 95 33.37 24.06 -10.19
N ARG A 96 34.30 24.34 -9.25
CA ARG A 96 34.14 24.06 -7.82
C ARG A 96 32.96 24.80 -7.19
N ALA A 97 32.76 26.05 -7.53
CA ALA A 97 31.58 26.77 -7.10
C ALA A 97 30.31 26.11 -7.66
N ARG A 98 30.30 25.76 -8.96
CA ARG A 98 29.11 25.21 -9.60
C ARG A 98 28.64 23.88 -9.00
N VAL A 99 29.53 22.98 -8.60
CA VAL A 99 29.15 21.68 -7.98
C VAL A 99 28.37 21.82 -6.67
N GLN A 100 28.53 22.97 -5.98
CA GLN A 100 27.80 23.25 -4.74
C GLN A 100 26.36 23.72 -4.99
N TYR A 101 26.10 24.37 -6.12
CA TYR A 101 24.82 24.94 -6.45
C TYR A 101 24.00 24.13 -7.45
N ASP A 102 24.68 23.25 -8.24
CA ASP A 102 24.11 22.57 -9.39
C ASP A 102 24.29 21.04 -9.27
N PHE A 103 23.28 20.39 -8.71
CA PHE A 103 23.30 18.92 -8.53
C PHE A 103 23.45 18.18 -9.88
N GLU A 104 22.74 18.61 -10.95
CA GLU A 104 22.85 17.97 -12.27
C GLU A 104 24.27 18.09 -12.83
N TYR A 105 24.90 19.24 -12.67
CA TYR A 105 26.31 19.43 -13.06
C TYR A 105 27.22 18.50 -12.26
N TRP A 106 27.03 18.45 -10.94
CA TRP A 106 27.83 17.59 -10.06
C TRP A 106 27.78 16.12 -10.49
N VAL A 107 26.55 15.52 -10.66
CA VAL A 107 26.46 14.11 -11.03
C VAL A 107 27.00 13.83 -12.43
N SER A 108 26.92 14.79 -13.35
CA SER A 108 27.43 14.66 -14.73
C SER A 108 28.93 14.79 -14.86
N THR A 109 29.61 15.26 -13.82
CA THR A 109 31.06 15.48 -13.81
C THR A 109 31.80 14.65 -12.76
N HIS A 110 31.10 14.22 -11.67
CA HIS A 110 31.73 13.58 -10.53
C HIS A 110 31.14 12.23 -10.14
N PHE A 111 29.98 11.85 -10.68
CA PHE A 111 29.32 10.61 -10.27
C PHE A 111 29.21 9.60 -11.42
N LYS A 112 30.07 8.56 -11.41
CA LYS A 112 30.07 7.49 -12.38
C LYS A 112 29.26 6.29 -11.91
N ILE A 113 28.35 5.83 -12.75
CA ILE A 113 27.53 4.63 -12.52
C ILE A 113 27.71 3.63 -13.67
N LYS A 114 27.38 2.37 -13.40
CA LYS A 114 27.22 1.37 -14.45
C LYS A 114 25.84 1.56 -15.10
N LEU A 115 25.80 2.14 -16.28
CA LEU A 115 24.57 2.27 -17.06
C LEU A 115 24.11 0.89 -17.56
N LYS A 116 22.79 0.64 -17.49
CA LYS A 116 22.21 -0.61 -17.98
C LYS A 116 22.48 -0.78 -19.48
N GLY A 117 23.06 -1.93 -19.87
CA GLY A 117 23.41 -2.21 -21.26
C GLY A 117 24.75 -1.65 -21.74
N LYS A 118 25.50 -0.90 -20.94
CA LYS A 118 26.87 -0.46 -21.25
C LYS A 118 27.90 -1.28 -20.48
N PRO A 119 29.05 -1.65 -21.09
CA PRO A 119 30.09 -2.45 -20.42
C PRO A 119 30.94 -1.64 -19.43
N ARG A 120 30.93 -0.32 -19.52
CA ARG A 120 31.75 0.60 -18.71
C ARG A 120 30.89 1.48 -17.84
N ARG A 121 31.46 1.97 -16.75
CA ARG A 121 30.89 3.06 -15.97
C ARG A 121 30.99 4.36 -16.77
N ASP A 122 29.99 5.21 -16.61
CA ASP A 122 29.91 6.52 -17.27
C ASP A 122 29.32 7.53 -16.29
N TYR A 123 29.56 8.81 -16.52
CA TYR A 123 28.95 9.84 -15.70
C TYR A 123 27.43 9.79 -15.76
N LEU A 124 26.79 10.09 -14.64
CA LEU A 124 25.33 10.06 -14.54
C LEU A 124 24.73 11.30 -15.22
N VAL A 125 24.15 11.12 -16.38
CA VAL A 125 23.22 12.07 -16.98
C VAL A 125 21.81 11.66 -16.58
N LEU A 126 21.09 12.57 -15.90
CA LEU A 126 19.77 12.28 -15.38
C LEU A 126 18.76 12.04 -16.52
N ASN A 127 18.01 10.93 -16.42
CA ASN A 127 16.89 10.68 -17.31
C ASN A 127 15.67 11.55 -16.94
N ARG A 128 14.64 11.54 -17.78
CA ARG A 128 13.45 12.37 -17.62
C ARG A 128 12.74 12.16 -16.27
N ALA A 129 12.59 10.90 -15.84
CA ALA A 129 11.98 10.57 -14.54
C ALA A 129 12.83 11.08 -13.35
N GLN A 130 14.15 10.96 -13.45
CA GLN A 130 15.08 11.48 -12.44
C GLN A 130 15.04 13.00 -12.38
N ARG A 131 14.99 13.70 -13.51
CA ARG A 131 14.88 15.16 -13.55
C ARG A 131 13.55 15.64 -12.96
N TYR A 132 12.45 14.97 -13.26
CA TYR A 132 11.15 15.22 -12.61
C TYR A 132 11.24 15.10 -11.07
N TYR A 133 11.82 14.02 -10.57
CA TYR A 133 11.98 13.81 -9.14
C TYR A 133 12.92 14.86 -8.52
N LEU A 134 14.03 15.20 -9.19
CA LEU A 134 14.95 16.26 -8.74
C LEU A 134 14.25 17.62 -8.65
N THR A 135 13.31 17.94 -9.54
CA THR A 135 12.51 19.17 -9.46
C THR A 135 11.79 19.29 -8.11
N VAL A 136 11.25 18.19 -7.59
CA VAL A 136 10.58 18.18 -6.28
C VAL A 136 11.58 18.35 -5.14
N LEU A 137 12.70 17.60 -5.16
CA LEU A 137 13.78 17.71 -4.17
C LEU A 137 14.28 19.15 -4.06
N GLU A 138 14.65 19.77 -5.19
CA GLU A 138 15.16 21.14 -5.25
C GLU A 138 14.11 22.19 -4.86
N ARG A 139 12.86 21.99 -5.23
CA ARG A 139 11.77 22.87 -4.81
C ARG A 139 11.63 22.91 -3.29
N LEU A 140 11.61 21.76 -2.62
CA LEU A 140 11.52 21.68 -1.17
C LEU A 140 12.76 22.29 -0.51
N ARG A 141 13.97 21.90 -0.92
CA ARG A 141 15.23 22.43 -0.38
C ARG A 141 15.28 23.96 -0.50
N LYS A 142 14.96 24.53 -1.66
CA LYS A 142 15.03 25.97 -1.91
C LYS A 142 13.94 26.77 -1.23
N SER A 143 12.79 26.15 -0.94
CA SER A 143 11.74 26.81 -0.15
C SER A 143 12.04 26.80 1.37
N GLY A 144 13.16 26.21 1.80
CA GLY A 144 13.51 26.10 3.21
C GLY A 144 12.71 25.03 3.94
N MET A 145 12.00 24.15 3.22
CA MET A 145 11.22 23.07 3.78
C MET A 145 12.03 21.78 3.88
N PRO A 146 11.75 20.93 4.88
CA PRO A 146 12.30 19.58 4.93
C PRO A 146 11.94 18.78 3.68
N ILE A 147 12.85 17.94 3.23
CA ILE A 147 12.67 17.11 2.02
C ILE A 147 12.03 15.78 2.43
N PHE A 148 10.78 15.80 2.84
CA PHE A 148 10.03 14.62 3.24
C PHE A 148 9.13 14.16 2.08
N ILE A 149 9.40 12.96 1.55
CA ILE A 149 8.78 12.48 0.32
C ILE A 149 8.29 11.04 0.49
N VAL A 150 7.05 10.80 0.07
CA VAL A 150 6.54 9.47 -0.26
C VAL A 150 6.59 9.31 -1.78
N LEU A 151 7.40 8.38 -2.25
CA LEU A 151 7.65 8.15 -3.67
C LEU A 151 7.04 6.82 -4.13
N LEU A 152 5.87 6.90 -4.72
CA LEU A 152 5.25 5.81 -5.45
C LEU A 152 5.83 5.75 -6.87
N LYS A 153 6.38 4.62 -7.25
CA LYS A 153 7.18 4.53 -8.48
C LYS A 153 6.99 3.24 -9.27
N ALA A 154 7.10 3.33 -10.58
CA ALA A 154 7.41 2.19 -11.42
C ALA A 154 8.85 1.70 -11.18
N ARG A 155 9.17 0.48 -11.63
CA ARG A 155 10.49 -0.15 -11.40
C ARG A 155 11.61 0.42 -12.27
N GLN A 156 12.85 0.31 -11.80
CA GLN A 156 14.11 0.38 -12.57
C GLN A 156 14.44 1.69 -13.33
N TRP A 157 14.05 2.84 -12.82
CA TRP A 157 14.41 4.14 -13.41
C TRP A 157 15.56 4.87 -12.70
N GLY A 158 16.09 4.28 -11.62
CA GLY A 158 17.22 4.83 -10.88
C GLY A 158 16.85 5.84 -9.79
N GLY A 159 15.64 5.77 -9.21
CA GLY A 159 15.19 6.63 -8.12
C GLY A 159 16.06 6.51 -6.88
N SER A 160 16.27 5.29 -6.38
CA SER A 160 17.13 5.04 -5.21
C SER A 160 18.57 5.52 -5.44
N THR A 161 19.10 5.39 -6.67
CA THR A 161 20.43 5.92 -7.04
C THR A 161 20.47 7.44 -6.93
N LEU A 162 19.43 8.12 -7.42
CA LEU A 162 19.34 9.58 -7.31
C LEU A 162 19.21 10.03 -5.87
N THR A 163 18.38 9.37 -5.06
CA THR A 163 18.24 9.66 -3.62
C THR A 163 19.58 9.55 -2.91
N GLN A 164 20.33 8.48 -3.15
CA GLN A 164 21.65 8.29 -2.52
C GLN A 164 22.70 9.31 -3.00
N ALA A 165 22.70 9.64 -4.28
CA ALA A 165 23.56 10.71 -4.81
C ALA A 165 23.20 12.06 -4.18
N TYR A 166 21.91 12.35 -3.98
CA TYR A 166 21.46 13.59 -3.38
C TYR A 166 21.81 13.70 -1.89
N MET A 167 21.69 12.60 -1.15
CA MET A 167 22.16 12.52 0.24
C MET A 167 23.66 12.76 0.35
N MET A 168 24.48 12.13 -0.52
CA MET A 168 25.92 12.35 -0.59
C MET A 168 26.23 13.83 -0.90
N TRP A 169 25.51 14.44 -1.86
CA TRP A 169 25.72 15.84 -2.23
C TRP A 169 25.46 16.80 -1.05
N ILE A 170 24.38 16.57 -0.28
CA ILE A 170 24.09 17.34 0.93
C ILE A 170 25.22 17.22 1.94
N GLN A 171 25.66 16.00 2.26
CA GLN A 171 26.72 15.75 3.24
C GLN A 171 28.07 16.31 2.78
N LYS A 172 28.36 16.21 1.48
CA LYS A 172 29.63 16.69 0.93
C LYS A 172 29.73 18.22 0.90
N TYR A 173 28.67 18.92 0.45
CA TYR A 173 28.77 20.36 0.14
C TYR A 173 27.98 21.26 1.09
N HIS A 174 26.90 20.77 1.73
CA HIS A 174 25.99 21.65 2.45
C HIS A 174 25.99 21.46 3.95
N ARG A 175 26.22 20.25 4.46
CA ARG A 175 26.11 19.95 5.90
C ARG A 175 27.31 19.14 6.41
N GLN A 176 27.70 19.38 7.66
CA GLN A 176 28.64 18.55 8.45
C GLN A 176 27.88 17.93 9.61
N HIS A 177 28.39 16.83 10.18
CA HIS A 177 27.73 16.09 11.26
C HIS A 177 26.28 15.71 10.91
N TRP A 178 26.00 15.44 9.62
CA TRP A 178 24.67 15.19 9.09
C TRP A 178 24.52 13.70 8.80
N ASN A 179 24.04 12.95 9.80
CA ASN A 179 24.01 11.50 9.74
C ASN A 179 22.81 10.98 8.94
N SER A 180 22.98 9.85 8.30
CA SER A 180 21.98 9.26 7.45
C SER A 180 21.80 7.76 7.68
N VAL A 181 20.58 7.26 7.45
CA VAL A 181 20.25 5.84 7.55
C VAL A 181 19.53 5.34 6.30
N ILE A 182 19.88 4.13 5.87
CA ILE A 182 19.16 3.39 4.82
C ILE A 182 18.45 2.22 5.49
N VAL A 183 17.14 2.13 5.32
CA VAL A 183 16.32 1.06 5.91
C VAL A 183 15.58 0.30 4.81
N GLY A 184 15.68 -1.02 4.83
CA GLY A 184 14.94 -1.94 4.00
C GLY A 184 14.22 -3.00 4.83
N ASP A 185 13.42 -3.85 4.21
CA ASP A 185 12.81 -5.00 4.88
C ASP A 185 13.86 -5.88 5.53
N VAL A 186 14.88 -6.24 4.77
CA VAL A 186 16.04 -7.02 5.23
C VAL A 186 17.35 -6.26 5.00
N GLU A 187 18.31 -6.46 5.89
CA GLU A 187 19.63 -5.79 5.85
C GLU A 187 20.35 -5.93 4.49
N LYS A 188 20.14 -7.04 3.78
CA LYS A 188 20.70 -7.26 2.45
C LYS A 188 20.23 -6.22 1.42
N GLN A 189 18.96 -5.80 1.47
CA GLN A 189 18.42 -4.77 0.57
C GLN A 189 19.05 -3.41 0.88
N SER A 190 19.14 -3.04 2.15
CA SER A 190 19.78 -1.80 2.59
C SER A 190 21.24 -1.73 2.17
N LYS A 191 21.99 -2.84 2.23
CA LYS A 191 23.38 -2.92 1.74
C LYS A 191 23.51 -2.74 0.23
N VAL A 192 22.53 -3.18 -0.56
CA VAL A 192 22.50 -2.90 -2.00
C VAL A 192 22.38 -1.40 -2.25
N VAL A 193 21.52 -0.71 -1.51
CA VAL A 193 21.34 0.75 -1.62
C VAL A 193 22.58 1.48 -1.10
N LEU A 194 23.18 1.04 0.02
CA LEU A 194 24.46 1.58 0.51
C LEU A 194 25.55 1.51 -0.56
N SER A 195 25.60 0.43 -1.35
CA SER A 195 26.59 0.31 -2.43
C SER A 195 26.44 1.40 -3.51
N MET A 196 25.26 2.01 -3.66
CA MET A 196 25.04 3.14 -4.57
C MET A 196 25.67 4.41 -4.02
N TYR A 197 25.54 4.64 -2.71
CA TYR A 197 26.19 5.72 -2.01
C TYR A 197 27.72 5.56 -2.03
N GLU A 198 28.23 4.36 -1.73
CA GLU A 198 29.69 4.06 -1.77
C GLU A 198 30.30 4.34 -3.15
N LYS A 199 29.57 4.02 -4.23
CA LYS A 199 30.01 4.34 -5.60
C LYS A 199 30.08 5.83 -5.85
N ALA A 200 29.17 6.61 -5.29
CA ALA A 200 29.23 8.08 -5.36
C ALA A 200 30.51 8.64 -4.71
N ALA A 201 31.06 7.95 -3.70
CA ALA A 201 32.26 8.35 -3.01
C ALA A 201 33.58 7.90 -3.68
N GLN A 202 33.54 6.85 -4.52
CA GLN A 202 34.74 6.20 -5.07
C GLN A 202 35.25 6.74 -6.40
N ASP A 203 34.36 7.29 -7.24
CA ASP A 203 34.69 7.63 -8.63
C ASP A 203 34.96 9.12 -8.82
N HIS A 204 35.86 9.69 -8.01
CA HIS A 204 36.33 11.06 -8.23
C HIS A 204 37.48 11.07 -9.23
N ASP A 205 37.19 11.39 -10.50
CA ASP A 205 38.21 11.79 -11.44
C ASP A 205 38.51 13.27 -11.28
N THR A 206 39.78 13.56 -10.93
CA THR A 206 40.59 14.72 -11.34
C THR A 206 40.18 16.15 -10.99
N PHE A 207 38.98 16.41 -10.54
CA PHE A 207 38.76 17.59 -9.76
C PHE A 207 39.19 17.26 -8.34
N GLU A 208 40.43 17.46 -8.05
CA GLU A 208 40.86 17.55 -6.66
C GLU A 208 40.01 18.63 -6.03
N ASP A 209 38.95 18.20 -5.35
CA ASP A 209 38.22 19.00 -4.41
C ASP A 209 39.18 19.33 -3.28
N GLU A 210 40.17 20.23 -3.51
CA GLU A 210 41.08 20.68 -2.52
C GLU A 210 40.25 21.17 -1.33
N GLY A 211 40.14 20.34 -0.30
CA GLY A 211 39.49 20.65 0.96
C GLY A 211 38.17 19.97 1.26
N VAL A 212 37.54 19.23 0.37
CA VAL A 212 36.34 18.45 0.70
C VAL A 212 36.60 16.96 0.55
N PRO A 213 36.83 16.23 1.64
CA PRO A 213 37.13 14.82 1.59
C PRO A 213 35.97 14.02 1.04
N THR A 214 36.28 13.05 0.18
CA THR A 214 35.32 12.12 -0.42
C THR A 214 35.58 10.69 0.00
N VAL A 215 36.56 10.48 0.88
CA VAL A 215 36.97 9.16 1.35
C VAL A 215 35.94 8.66 2.34
N LEU A 216 35.28 7.57 1.96
CA LEU A 216 34.33 6.87 2.80
C LEU A 216 35.05 5.73 3.51
N LYS A 217 35.08 5.73 4.82
CA LYS A 217 35.74 4.71 5.64
C LYS A 217 34.73 3.94 6.50
N PRO A 218 35.00 2.68 6.86
CA PRO A 218 34.25 2.01 7.91
C PRO A 218 34.32 2.79 9.21
N PHE A 219 33.18 2.93 9.91
CA PHE A 219 33.12 3.57 11.22
C PHE A 219 33.14 2.50 12.32
N GLY A 220 34.15 2.54 13.16
CA GLY A 220 34.35 1.53 14.21
C GLY A 220 34.70 0.14 13.64
N ARG A 221 34.20 -0.90 14.32
CA ARG A 221 34.45 -2.32 13.96
C ARG A 221 33.34 -2.93 13.11
N THR A 222 32.36 -2.15 12.68
CA THR A 222 31.18 -2.67 11.96
C THR A 222 31.25 -2.34 10.47
N ASN A 223 30.77 -3.27 9.64
CA ASN A 223 30.62 -3.04 8.21
C ASN A 223 29.28 -2.34 7.84
N ASP A 224 28.47 -2.00 8.82
CA ASP A 224 27.12 -1.46 8.63
C ASP A 224 27.09 0.07 8.67
N ILE A 225 28.18 0.70 9.13
CA ILE A 225 28.29 2.16 9.22
C ILE A 225 29.53 2.62 8.46
N ARG A 226 29.36 3.68 7.67
CA ARG A 226 30.45 4.39 7.00
C ARG A 226 30.50 5.83 7.50
N ILE A 227 31.70 6.42 7.50
CA ILE A 227 31.91 7.83 7.77
C ILE A 227 32.56 8.51 6.56
N LEU A 228 32.03 9.67 6.19
CA LEU A 228 32.62 10.57 5.22
C LEU A 228 33.69 11.40 5.95
N GLU A 229 34.95 11.07 5.73
CA GLU A 229 36.08 11.69 6.44
C GLU A 229 36.16 13.20 6.19
N GLY A 230 36.42 13.97 7.23
CA GLY A 230 36.50 15.44 7.19
C GLY A 230 35.15 16.18 7.10
N ARG A 231 34.04 15.45 6.97
CA ARG A 231 32.69 16.00 7.09
C ARG A 231 31.96 15.50 8.33
N GLU A 232 32.54 14.50 9.00
CA GLU A 232 31.98 13.86 10.20
C GLU A 232 30.52 13.42 9.99
N CYS A 233 30.18 13.02 8.76
CA CYS A 233 28.85 12.53 8.38
C CYS A 233 28.88 11.01 8.30
N THR A 234 27.98 10.35 9.01
CA THR A 234 27.84 8.90 8.94
C THR A 234 26.70 8.49 8.00
N ILE A 235 26.82 7.30 7.43
CA ILE A 235 25.73 6.59 6.79
C ILE A 235 25.65 5.18 7.36
N SER A 236 24.50 4.82 7.90
CA SER A 236 24.24 3.54 8.53
C SER A 236 23.21 2.72 7.76
N VAL A 237 23.18 1.40 8.05
CA VAL A 237 22.23 0.46 7.48
C VAL A 237 21.37 -0.13 8.57
N GLY A 238 20.05 0.08 8.44
CA GLY A 238 19.04 -0.54 9.27
C GLY A 238 18.18 -1.54 8.52
N SER A 239 17.35 -2.24 9.24
CA SER A 239 16.29 -3.07 8.66
C SER A 239 15.07 -3.10 9.57
N MET A 240 13.89 -3.37 9.00
CA MET A 240 12.68 -3.57 9.77
C MET A 240 12.82 -4.69 10.79
N GLN A 241 13.62 -5.70 10.50
CA GLN A 241 13.85 -6.81 11.43
C GLN A 241 14.65 -6.42 12.68
N LYS A 242 15.39 -5.29 12.66
CA LYS A 242 16.23 -4.79 13.76
C LYS A 242 16.05 -3.28 13.97
N PRO A 243 14.86 -2.79 14.34
CA PRO A 243 14.59 -1.36 14.49
C PRO A 243 15.35 -0.69 15.61
N ASP A 244 15.75 -1.45 16.64
CA ASP A 244 16.48 -0.90 17.80
C ASP A 244 17.85 -0.30 17.43
N LYS A 245 18.46 -0.75 16.32
CA LYS A 245 19.69 -0.13 15.80
C LYS A 245 19.48 1.30 15.32
N ILE A 246 18.26 1.67 14.93
CA ILE A 246 17.92 2.98 14.38
C ILE A 246 17.64 3.98 15.51
N ARG A 247 17.07 3.53 16.63
CA ARG A 247 16.64 4.39 17.75
C ARG A 247 17.76 5.11 18.49
N SER A 248 18.99 4.64 18.37
CA SER A 248 20.15 5.17 19.11
C SER A 248 20.99 6.15 18.30
N GLU A 249 20.62 6.48 17.07
CA GLU A 249 21.39 7.34 16.17
C GLU A 249 20.73 8.72 16.05
N ASP A 250 21.56 9.77 16.00
CA ASP A 250 21.14 11.13 15.64
C ASP A 250 21.04 11.20 14.12
N ILE A 251 19.81 11.09 13.60
CA ILE A 251 19.53 10.94 12.16
C ILE A 251 19.01 12.25 11.61
N SER A 252 19.66 12.76 10.59
CA SER A 252 19.22 13.94 9.83
C SER A 252 18.63 13.57 8.46
N MET A 253 18.99 12.39 7.94
CA MET A 253 18.48 11.91 6.66
C MET A 253 18.13 10.41 6.72
N ALA A 254 16.99 10.02 6.20
CA ALA A 254 16.54 8.64 6.12
C ALA A 254 16.06 8.26 4.70
N HIS A 255 16.41 7.06 4.27
CA HIS A 255 15.91 6.48 3.02
C HIS A 255 15.31 5.10 3.27
N PHE A 256 13.98 5.00 3.24
CA PHE A 256 13.23 3.76 3.34
C PHE A 256 12.99 3.19 1.95
N THR A 257 13.61 2.06 1.67
CA THR A 257 13.55 1.45 0.34
C THR A 257 12.59 0.28 0.29
N GLU A 258 11.76 0.22 -0.76
CA GLU A 258 10.75 -0.81 -1.00
C GLU A 258 9.79 -0.99 0.21
N PHE A 259 9.34 0.12 0.79
CA PHE A 259 8.55 0.17 2.02
C PHE A 259 7.23 -0.60 1.91
N GLY A 260 6.57 -0.60 0.74
CA GLY A 260 5.35 -1.37 0.51
C GLY A 260 5.53 -2.89 0.57
N LEU A 261 6.77 -3.38 0.58
CA LEU A 261 7.08 -4.81 0.72
C LEU A 261 7.40 -5.22 2.16
N TRP A 262 7.50 -4.26 3.09
CA TRP A 262 7.81 -4.56 4.48
C TRP A 262 6.65 -5.30 5.14
N LYS A 263 6.95 -6.39 5.84
CA LYS A 263 5.95 -7.25 6.48
C LYS A 263 5.97 -7.03 7.98
N ALA A 264 4.83 -6.64 8.53
CA ALA A 264 4.65 -6.64 9.97
C ALA A 264 4.87 -8.05 10.55
N THR A 265 5.43 -8.11 11.74
CA THR A 265 5.56 -9.33 12.57
C THR A 265 4.84 -9.07 13.89
N ASP A 266 4.63 -10.12 14.70
CA ASP A 266 3.88 -10.02 15.97
C ASP A 266 4.37 -8.93 16.92
N ASN A 267 5.64 -8.52 16.81
CA ASN A 267 6.26 -7.53 17.70
C ASN A 267 6.83 -6.30 16.98
N LYS A 268 6.69 -6.16 15.66
CA LYS A 268 7.31 -5.07 14.88
C LYS A 268 6.48 -4.72 13.67
N SER A 269 6.21 -3.44 13.50
CA SER A 269 5.48 -2.91 12.35
C SER A 269 6.32 -1.89 11.57
N PRO A 270 6.00 -1.63 10.30
CA PRO A 270 6.60 -0.54 9.53
C PRO A 270 6.45 0.82 10.22
N GLU A 271 5.31 1.04 10.90
CA GLU A 271 4.99 2.26 11.63
C GLU A 271 5.90 2.46 12.84
N ASP A 272 6.29 1.39 13.55
CA ASP A 272 7.24 1.47 14.67
C ASP A 272 8.62 1.96 14.22
N VAL A 273 9.05 1.53 13.03
CA VAL A 273 10.31 1.99 12.42
C VAL A 273 10.19 3.45 12.01
N MET A 274 9.05 3.84 11.42
CA MET A 274 8.77 5.24 11.09
C MET A 274 8.82 6.12 12.33
N GLN A 275 8.14 5.73 13.41
CA GLN A 275 8.13 6.47 14.67
C GLN A 275 9.53 6.60 15.28
N SER A 276 10.37 5.58 15.11
CA SER A 276 11.76 5.61 15.61
C SER A 276 12.61 6.66 14.88
N VAL A 277 12.39 6.85 13.58
CA VAL A 277 13.08 7.87 12.79
C VAL A 277 12.45 9.25 13.01
N ASP A 278 11.14 9.32 13.13
CA ASP A 278 10.39 10.56 13.32
C ASP A 278 10.85 11.34 14.58
N GLY A 279 11.18 10.63 15.62
CA GLY A 279 11.67 11.22 16.87
C GLY A 279 13.08 11.82 16.80
N THR A 280 13.82 11.58 15.71
CA THR A 280 15.22 12.02 15.55
C THR A 280 15.44 13.05 14.45
N ILE A 281 14.65 13.01 13.37
CA ILE A 281 14.79 13.95 12.25
C ILE A 281 14.21 15.31 12.61
N LEU A 282 15.03 16.35 12.49
CA LEU A 282 14.61 17.73 12.69
C LEU A 282 13.98 18.33 11.43
N ASP A 283 13.13 19.33 11.60
CA ASP A 283 12.53 20.11 10.51
C ASP A 283 13.52 21.19 10.02
N ASP A 284 14.54 20.77 9.26
CA ASP A 284 15.53 21.64 8.61
C ASP A 284 15.46 21.50 7.09
N ALA A 285 15.85 22.55 6.36
CA ALA A 285 15.84 22.61 4.89
C ALA A 285 16.64 21.49 4.19
N TYR A 286 17.58 20.86 4.88
CA TYR A 286 18.42 19.77 4.38
C TYR A 286 18.12 18.43 5.05
N SER A 287 17.17 18.41 5.98
CA SER A 287 16.64 17.14 6.48
C SER A 287 15.91 16.41 5.36
N LEU A 288 16.23 15.12 5.19
CA LEU A 288 15.69 14.34 4.09
C LEU A 288 15.08 13.03 4.61
N TRP A 289 13.83 12.77 4.27
CA TRP A 289 13.22 11.48 4.52
C TRP A 289 12.44 11.02 3.29
N VAL A 290 13.00 10.04 2.60
CA VAL A 290 12.38 9.44 1.41
C VAL A 290 11.87 8.06 1.74
N ILE A 291 10.58 7.85 1.57
CA ILE A 291 9.90 6.56 1.67
C ILE A 291 9.51 6.15 0.26
N GLU A 292 10.20 5.15 -0.32
CA GLU A 292 9.96 4.75 -1.69
C GLU A 292 9.51 3.30 -1.83
N SER A 293 8.56 3.05 -2.74
CA SER A 293 8.17 1.70 -3.13
C SER A 293 7.44 1.64 -4.48
N THR A 294 7.36 0.44 -5.05
CA THR A 294 6.24 0.05 -5.91
C THR A 294 5.03 -0.26 -5.03
N ALA A 295 3.83 -0.14 -5.56
CA ALA A 295 2.62 -0.47 -4.80
C ALA A 295 2.51 -1.97 -4.53
N LYS A 296 1.91 -2.32 -3.40
CA LYS A 296 1.62 -3.72 -3.00
C LYS A 296 0.20 -3.84 -2.46
N GLY A 297 -0.77 -3.34 -3.24
CA GLY A 297 -2.18 -3.33 -2.88
C GLY A 297 -2.56 -2.22 -1.88
N VAL A 298 -3.81 -2.23 -1.47
CA VAL A 298 -4.39 -1.31 -0.49
C VAL A 298 -4.22 -1.83 0.95
N GLY A 299 -4.39 -0.96 1.95
CA GLY A 299 -4.47 -1.36 3.36
C GLY A 299 -3.13 -1.72 4.02
N ASN A 300 -2.01 -1.31 3.44
CA ASN A 300 -0.68 -1.41 4.07
C ASN A 300 -0.13 -0.01 4.40
N ALA A 301 0.89 0.06 5.26
CA ALA A 301 1.49 1.31 5.72
C ALA A 301 1.92 2.24 4.58
N PHE A 302 2.40 1.70 3.44
CA PHE A 302 2.79 2.50 2.29
C PHE A 302 1.59 3.11 1.55
N HIS A 303 0.49 2.37 1.44
CA HIS A 303 -0.77 2.89 0.90
C HIS A 303 -1.29 4.03 1.77
N ASP A 304 -1.39 3.80 3.08
CA ASP A 304 -1.98 4.77 4.01
C ASP A 304 -1.20 6.08 4.05
N ILE A 305 0.13 6.01 4.13
CA ILE A 305 0.97 7.22 4.07
C ILE A 305 0.91 7.92 2.71
N SER A 306 0.74 7.16 1.62
CA SER A 306 0.60 7.72 0.26
C SER A 306 -0.71 8.48 0.13
N VAL A 307 -1.81 7.93 0.64
CA VAL A 307 -3.13 8.58 0.65
C VAL A 307 -3.09 9.85 1.51
N ALA A 308 -2.57 9.78 2.73
CA ALA A 308 -2.45 10.94 3.62
C ALA A 308 -1.56 12.04 3.01
N ALA A 309 -0.44 11.67 2.40
CA ALA A 309 0.46 12.63 1.74
C ALA A 309 -0.21 13.29 0.52
N LYS A 310 -0.97 12.54 -0.28
CA LYS A 310 -1.72 13.06 -1.43
C LYS A 310 -2.85 14.00 -1.01
N ALA A 311 -3.51 13.72 0.11
CA ALA A 311 -4.55 14.57 0.69
C ALA A 311 -4.00 15.83 1.38
N GLY A 312 -2.68 15.94 1.59
CA GLY A 312 -2.06 17.02 2.36
C GLY A 312 -2.26 16.88 3.87
N GLU A 313 -2.60 15.69 4.35
CA GLU A 313 -2.85 15.37 5.76
C GLU A 313 -1.60 14.83 6.47
N SER A 314 -0.46 14.83 5.79
CA SER A 314 0.82 14.41 6.36
C SER A 314 1.93 15.42 6.06
N LYS A 315 3.05 15.32 6.79
CA LYS A 315 4.24 16.14 6.56
C LYS A 315 5.00 15.78 5.26
N PHE A 316 4.62 14.69 4.61
CA PHE A 316 5.27 14.22 3.39
C PHE A 316 4.66 14.81 2.13
N THR A 317 5.51 15.09 1.15
CA THR A 317 5.09 15.41 -0.22
C THR A 317 4.94 14.12 -1.02
N PHE A 318 3.76 13.91 -1.61
CA PHE A 318 3.52 12.76 -2.48
C PHE A 318 4.14 12.98 -3.86
N VAL A 319 4.89 11.98 -4.35
CA VAL A 319 5.48 11.96 -5.69
C VAL A 319 5.14 10.64 -6.37
N PHE A 320 4.62 10.72 -7.59
CA PHE A 320 4.32 9.55 -8.40
C PHE A 320 5.14 9.54 -9.69
N VAL A 321 5.82 8.43 -9.99
CA VAL A 321 6.58 8.22 -11.22
C VAL A 321 5.95 7.09 -12.02
N ALA A 322 5.17 7.46 -13.04
CA ALA A 322 4.53 6.53 -13.96
C ALA A 322 5.56 5.81 -14.86
N TRP A 323 5.23 4.58 -15.26
CA TRP A 323 6.12 3.79 -16.13
C TRP A 323 6.45 4.48 -17.46
N MET A 324 5.53 5.23 -18.04
CA MET A 324 5.69 5.93 -19.31
C MET A 324 6.65 7.11 -19.27
N MET A 325 7.04 7.55 -18.06
CA MET A 325 8.09 8.55 -17.87
C MET A 325 9.49 7.98 -18.02
N ILE A 326 9.62 6.66 -18.15
CA ILE A 326 10.89 5.92 -18.13
C ILE A 326 11.23 5.51 -19.55
N ASP A 327 12.22 6.14 -20.15
CA ASP A 327 12.54 6.04 -21.58
C ASP A 327 12.92 4.62 -22.03
N ILE A 328 13.42 3.75 -21.13
CA ILE A 328 13.72 2.35 -21.46
C ILE A 328 12.46 1.50 -21.72
N TYR A 329 11.29 1.97 -21.33
CA TYR A 329 10.01 1.30 -21.58
C TYR A 329 9.39 1.79 -22.89
N SER A 330 10.14 1.61 -23.93
CA SER A 330 9.78 1.97 -25.31
C SER A 330 10.20 0.87 -26.27
N ARG A 331 9.37 0.60 -27.28
CA ARG A 331 9.65 -0.40 -28.31
C ARG A 331 9.16 0.07 -29.68
N ALA A 332 10.08 0.08 -30.62
CA ALA A 332 9.80 0.44 -32.01
C ALA A 332 8.66 -0.41 -32.62
N ILE A 333 7.82 0.23 -33.43
CA ILE A 333 6.66 -0.37 -34.09
C ILE A 333 7.09 -0.86 -35.48
N SER A 334 6.63 -2.06 -35.88
CA SER A 334 6.89 -2.68 -37.17
C SER A 334 5.61 -3.09 -37.86
N LEU A 335 5.58 -3.04 -39.20
CA LEU A 335 4.52 -3.60 -40.01
C LEU A 335 4.31 -5.09 -39.77
N ASP A 336 5.38 -5.81 -39.46
CA ASP A 336 5.32 -7.22 -39.04
C ASP A 336 5.55 -7.30 -37.52
N PRO A 337 4.48 -7.51 -36.71
CA PRO A 337 4.60 -7.58 -35.25
C PRO A 337 5.52 -8.68 -34.71
N SER A 338 5.83 -9.69 -35.55
CA SER A 338 6.74 -10.78 -35.18
C SER A 338 8.22 -10.35 -35.22
N LYS A 339 8.52 -9.30 -35.97
CA LYS A 339 9.89 -8.80 -36.17
C LYS A 339 10.25 -7.75 -35.11
N ARG A 340 11.43 -7.93 -34.52
CA ARG A 340 12.02 -6.92 -33.64
C ARG A 340 12.85 -5.94 -34.48
N VAL A 341 12.36 -4.68 -34.56
CA VAL A 341 13.06 -3.60 -35.27
C VAL A 341 13.72 -2.64 -34.27
N ARG A 342 14.77 -1.93 -34.73
CA ARG A 342 15.46 -0.93 -33.89
C ARG A 342 14.85 0.47 -33.96
N LYS A 343 14.16 0.78 -35.07
CA LYS A 343 13.47 2.03 -35.28
C LYS A 343 12.06 1.73 -35.76
N THR A 344 11.11 2.57 -35.38
CA THR A 344 9.73 2.50 -35.86
C THR A 344 9.68 2.71 -37.37
N ASP A 345 8.93 1.88 -38.05
CA ASP A 345 8.57 2.09 -39.45
C ASP A 345 7.38 3.08 -39.49
N PRO A 346 7.54 4.28 -40.09
CA PRO A 346 6.44 5.25 -40.17
C PRO A 346 5.16 4.70 -40.83
N ALA A 347 5.29 3.76 -41.77
CA ALA A 347 4.16 3.13 -42.44
C ALA A 347 3.35 2.19 -41.49
N ALA A 348 3.91 1.84 -40.33
CA ALA A 348 3.23 1.00 -39.36
C ALA A 348 2.31 1.76 -38.39
N TYR A 349 2.42 3.09 -38.29
CA TYR A 349 1.60 3.87 -37.37
C TYR A 349 0.09 3.74 -37.61
N PRO A 350 -0.43 3.89 -38.84
CA PRO A 350 -1.87 3.83 -39.06
C PRO A 350 -2.49 2.53 -38.55
N SER A 351 -1.94 1.39 -38.93
CA SER A 351 -2.46 0.08 -38.52
C SER A 351 -2.30 -0.16 -37.01
N PHE A 352 -1.25 0.38 -36.40
CA PHE A 352 -1.06 0.31 -34.94
C PHE A 352 -2.15 1.11 -34.21
N ILE A 353 -2.41 2.34 -34.65
CA ILE A 353 -3.40 3.27 -34.06
C ILE A 353 -4.81 2.64 -34.17
N GLU A 354 -5.17 2.12 -35.35
CA GLU A 354 -6.45 1.44 -35.59
C GLU A 354 -6.66 0.21 -34.71
N SER A 355 -5.58 -0.46 -34.30
CA SER A 355 -5.61 -1.65 -33.44
C SER A 355 -5.59 -1.34 -31.94
N MET A 356 -5.54 -0.06 -31.53
CA MET A 356 -5.46 0.31 -30.12
C MET A 356 -6.76 -0.01 -29.37
N SER A 357 -6.60 -0.65 -28.21
CA SER A 357 -7.67 -0.92 -27.26
C SER A 357 -8.08 0.36 -26.50
N GLU A 358 -9.22 0.31 -25.81
CA GLU A 358 -9.69 1.41 -24.95
C GLU A 358 -8.65 1.80 -23.90
N TYR A 359 -8.01 0.81 -23.27
CA TYR A 359 -6.95 1.07 -22.29
C TYR A 359 -5.70 1.70 -22.92
N GLU A 360 -5.34 1.34 -24.14
CA GLU A 360 -4.21 1.94 -24.85
C GLU A 360 -4.51 3.40 -25.26
N TRP A 361 -5.75 3.72 -25.57
CA TRP A 361 -6.19 5.11 -25.72
C TRP A 361 -6.16 5.89 -24.42
N PHE A 362 -6.48 5.26 -23.29
CA PHE A 362 -6.27 5.87 -21.97
C PHE A 362 -4.79 6.19 -21.72
N LEU A 363 -3.87 5.26 -22.01
CA LEU A 363 -2.43 5.50 -21.91
C LEU A 363 -1.96 6.65 -22.81
N TRP A 364 -2.48 6.72 -24.04
CA TRP A 364 -2.23 7.84 -24.97
C TRP A 364 -2.66 9.18 -24.37
N ASN A 365 -3.82 9.23 -23.76
CA ASN A 365 -4.33 10.45 -23.12
C ASN A 365 -3.53 10.88 -21.88
N LEU A 366 -2.87 9.93 -21.21
CA LEU A 366 -1.91 10.19 -20.12
C LEU A 366 -0.54 10.68 -20.63
N GLY A 367 -0.33 10.76 -21.95
CA GLY A 367 0.91 11.27 -22.54
C GLY A 367 1.93 10.23 -22.96
N ALA A 368 1.56 8.94 -22.95
CA ALA A 368 2.45 7.88 -23.48
C ALA A 368 2.67 8.07 -25.01
N THR A 369 3.87 7.71 -25.49
CA THR A 369 4.14 7.62 -26.92
C THR A 369 3.61 6.29 -27.48
N LEU A 370 3.39 6.20 -28.77
CA LEU A 370 2.97 4.95 -29.41
C LEU A 370 3.99 3.82 -29.20
N GLU A 371 5.29 4.15 -29.18
CA GLU A 371 6.37 3.20 -28.89
C GLU A 371 6.33 2.72 -27.44
N ALA A 372 5.97 3.57 -26.49
CA ALA A 372 5.77 3.19 -25.09
C ALA A 372 4.52 2.28 -24.96
N ILE A 373 3.41 2.61 -25.61
CA ILE A 373 2.21 1.77 -25.67
C ILE A 373 2.54 0.40 -26.29
N ASN A 374 3.32 0.36 -27.38
CA ASN A 374 3.76 -0.90 -27.97
C ASN A 374 4.60 -1.75 -27.00
N TRP A 375 5.48 -1.11 -26.22
CA TRP A 375 6.19 -1.81 -25.14
C TRP A 375 5.24 -2.40 -24.11
N TYR A 376 4.25 -1.64 -23.65
CA TYR A 376 3.26 -2.07 -22.67
C TYR A 376 2.43 -3.24 -23.21
N ARG A 377 1.90 -3.13 -24.45
CA ARG A 377 1.14 -4.16 -25.16
C ARG A 377 1.89 -5.49 -25.23
N ILE A 378 3.21 -5.45 -25.50
CA ILE A 378 4.02 -6.65 -25.61
C ILE A 378 4.35 -7.21 -24.23
N LYS A 379 4.62 -6.35 -23.26
CA LYS A 379 4.96 -6.75 -21.90
C LYS A 379 3.76 -7.42 -21.20
N SER A 380 2.56 -6.88 -21.37
CA SER A 380 1.34 -7.42 -20.77
C SER A 380 0.96 -8.83 -21.27
N ARG A 381 1.45 -9.26 -22.42
CA ARG A 381 1.24 -10.65 -22.90
C ARG A 381 1.98 -11.71 -22.06
N SER A 382 2.98 -11.32 -21.32
CA SER A 382 3.85 -12.22 -20.56
C SER A 382 3.85 -11.97 -19.06
N VAL A 383 3.02 -11.05 -18.60
CA VAL A 383 2.92 -10.65 -17.20
C VAL A 383 1.45 -10.46 -16.85
N ASP A 384 1.02 -10.98 -15.72
CA ASP A 384 -0.36 -10.83 -15.25
C ASP A 384 -0.76 -9.35 -15.16
N GLU A 385 -2.02 -9.04 -15.45
CA GLU A 385 -2.54 -7.68 -15.48
C GLU A 385 -2.26 -6.93 -14.16
N TRP A 386 -2.54 -7.55 -13.03
CA TRP A 386 -2.30 -6.96 -11.73
C TRP A 386 -0.82 -6.62 -11.50
N ARG A 387 0.08 -7.50 -11.97
CA ARG A 387 1.53 -7.29 -11.86
C ARG A 387 1.99 -6.16 -12.78
N MET A 388 1.37 -6.01 -13.95
CA MET A 388 1.60 -4.85 -14.81
C MET A 388 1.21 -3.55 -14.10
N LYS A 389 0.03 -3.48 -13.51
CA LYS A 389 -0.47 -2.29 -12.80
C LYS A 389 0.36 -1.96 -11.55
N SER A 390 0.78 -2.95 -10.78
CA SER A 390 1.60 -2.78 -9.57
C SER A 390 3.06 -2.38 -9.89
N GLU A 391 3.71 -3.06 -10.84
CA GLU A 391 5.13 -2.83 -11.15
C GLU A 391 5.35 -1.72 -12.18
N PHE A 392 4.37 -1.48 -13.05
CA PHE A 392 4.39 -0.48 -14.12
C PHE A 392 3.08 0.35 -14.11
N PRO A 393 2.77 1.05 -13.01
CA PRO A 393 1.52 1.79 -12.88
C PRO A 393 1.46 2.98 -13.83
N SER A 394 0.29 3.18 -14.44
CA SER A 394 0.00 4.33 -15.31
C SER A 394 -0.54 5.50 -14.51
N THR A 395 -1.26 5.22 -13.41
CA THR A 395 -1.72 6.18 -12.43
C THR A 395 -1.44 5.69 -11.01
N ASP A 396 -1.43 6.57 -10.05
CA ASP A 396 -1.26 6.24 -8.64
C ASP A 396 -2.44 5.43 -8.08
N ILE A 397 -3.66 5.68 -8.58
CA ILE A 397 -4.86 4.91 -8.21
C ILE A 397 -4.73 3.47 -8.70
N GLU A 398 -4.40 3.28 -9.99
CA GLU A 398 -4.21 1.96 -10.58
C GLU A 398 -3.14 1.13 -9.87
N ALA A 399 -2.06 1.80 -9.41
CA ALA A 399 -0.96 1.14 -8.72
C ALA A 399 -1.42 0.34 -7.49
N PHE A 400 -2.33 0.91 -6.70
CA PHE A 400 -2.82 0.27 -5.48
C PHE A 400 -4.03 -0.66 -5.71
N GLN A 401 -4.82 -0.45 -6.77
CA GLN A 401 -5.94 -1.33 -7.11
C GLN A 401 -5.53 -2.73 -7.58
N SER A 402 -4.27 -2.94 -7.83
CA SER A 402 -3.75 -4.09 -8.57
C SER A 402 -3.12 -5.17 -7.72
N THR A 403 -3.81 -5.70 -6.73
CA THR A 403 -3.46 -7.02 -6.23
C THR A 403 -4.38 -8.06 -6.85
N GLY A 404 -3.88 -8.83 -7.81
CA GLY A 404 -4.64 -9.89 -8.50
C GLY A 404 -5.01 -11.07 -7.60
N SER A 405 -4.92 -10.87 -6.29
CA SER A 405 -5.31 -11.82 -5.26
C SER A 405 -6.58 -11.38 -4.52
N MET A 406 -7.18 -10.21 -4.85
CA MET A 406 -8.45 -9.82 -4.25
C MET A 406 -9.53 -10.84 -4.57
N VAL A 407 -10.13 -11.36 -3.50
CA VAL A 407 -11.15 -12.40 -3.61
C VAL A 407 -12.45 -11.81 -4.12
N PHE A 408 -12.81 -10.60 -3.70
CA PHE A 408 -14.03 -9.92 -4.11
C PHE A 408 -13.70 -8.80 -5.08
N LYS A 409 -14.33 -8.81 -6.26
CA LYS A 409 -14.14 -7.76 -7.27
C LYS A 409 -14.92 -6.51 -6.90
N ASP A 410 -14.36 -5.33 -7.17
CA ASP A 410 -15.02 -4.05 -6.89
C ASP A 410 -16.41 -3.95 -7.53
N GLU A 411 -16.60 -4.48 -8.75
CA GLU A 411 -17.90 -4.49 -9.44
C GLU A 411 -19.01 -5.21 -8.66
N TYR A 412 -18.67 -6.26 -7.89
CA TYR A 412 -19.63 -6.99 -7.05
C TYR A 412 -19.91 -6.28 -5.73
N LEU A 413 -18.94 -5.51 -5.24
CA LEU A 413 -19.09 -4.76 -3.99
C LEU A 413 -19.91 -3.49 -4.14
N VAL A 414 -20.06 -2.96 -5.36
CA VAL A 414 -20.85 -1.73 -5.62
C VAL A 414 -22.31 -1.91 -5.22
N GLU A 415 -22.93 -3.06 -5.55
CA GLU A 415 -24.32 -3.33 -5.19
C GLU A 415 -24.47 -3.48 -3.66
N ALA A 416 -23.60 -4.28 -3.04
CA ALA A 416 -23.57 -4.41 -1.58
C ALA A 416 -23.38 -3.04 -0.89
N TYR A 417 -22.54 -2.19 -1.43
CA TYR A 417 -22.32 -0.83 -0.91
C TYR A 417 -23.57 0.05 -1.03
N SER A 418 -24.32 -0.09 -2.11
CA SER A 418 -25.54 0.70 -2.34
C SER A 418 -26.66 0.42 -1.35
N SER A 419 -26.67 -0.79 -0.77
CA SER A 419 -27.64 -1.22 0.26
C SER A 419 -27.21 -0.90 1.70
N CYS A 420 -25.98 -0.43 1.92
CA CYS A 420 -25.49 -0.02 3.22
C CYS A 420 -26.16 1.28 3.71
N CYS A 421 -26.52 1.33 4.98
CA CYS A 421 -27.12 2.52 5.59
C CYS A 421 -26.69 2.67 7.05
N LYS A 422 -27.02 3.81 7.64
CA LYS A 422 -26.80 4.02 9.08
C LYS A 422 -27.72 3.12 9.89
N PRO A 423 -27.27 2.56 11.04
CA PRO A 423 -28.12 1.80 11.91
C PRO A 423 -29.24 2.69 12.52
N GLU A 424 -30.41 2.12 12.71
CA GLU A 424 -31.53 2.81 13.40
C GLU A 424 -31.30 2.94 14.91
N ILE A 425 -30.60 1.92 15.46
CA ILE A 425 -30.32 1.89 16.92
C ILE A 425 -28.85 1.48 17.09
N VAL A 426 -28.17 2.14 18.03
CA VAL A 426 -26.88 1.74 18.57
C VAL A 426 -27.03 1.53 20.07
N GLY A 427 -26.46 0.48 20.62
CA GLY A 427 -26.60 0.17 22.04
C GLY A 427 -26.02 -1.19 22.42
N GLU A 428 -26.63 -1.79 23.46
CA GLU A 428 -26.31 -3.15 23.93
C GLU A 428 -27.62 -3.87 24.32
N ILE A 429 -27.64 -5.20 24.23
CA ILE A 429 -28.73 -5.99 24.78
C ILE A 429 -28.43 -6.28 26.23
N VAL A 430 -29.39 -5.99 27.11
CA VAL A 430 -29.31 -6.19 28.55
C VAL A 430 -30.50 -7.00 29.05
N SER A 431 -30.28 -7.82 30.07
CA SER A 431 -31.33 -8.51 30.78
C SER A 431 -31.72 -7.75 32.04
N SER A 432 -32.87 -8.05 32.62
CA SER A 432 -33.33 -7.46 33.90
C SER A 432 -32.72 -8.18 35.12
N SER A 433 -31.89 -9.19 34.94
CA SER A 433 -31.36 -10.02 36.02
C SER A 433 -30.12 -9.40 36.69
N ASN A 434 -30.09 -9.53 38.02
CA ASN A 434 -28.95 -9.06 38.85
C ASN A 434 -27.83 -10.11 39.04
N GLY A 435 -27.77 -11.15 38.24
CA GLY A 435 -26.57 -11.99 38.14
C GLY A 435 -26.48 -13.26 38.98
N PHE A 436 -27.50 -13.65 39.75
CA PHE A 436 -27.44 -14.89 40.55
C PHE A 436 -27.98 -16.15 39.85
N ASN A 437 -28.86 -16.00 38.86
CA ASN A 437 -29.44 -17.10 38.12
C ASN A 437 -29.12 -17.00 36.61
N LYS A 438 -28.29 -17.85 36.12
CA LYS A 438 -27.85 -17.84 34.72
C LYS A 438 -28.97 -17.95 33.68
N LYS A 439 -30.11 -18.59 34.02
CA LYS A 439 -31.28 -18.66 33.13
C LYS A 439 -31.91 -17.27 32.91
N GLU A 440 -31.93 -16.42 33.94
CA GLU A 440 -32.52 -15.09 33.87
C GLU A 440 -31.74 -14.14 32.96
N TYR A 441 -30.47 -14.44 32.61
CA TYR A 441 -29.69 -13.66 31.65
C TYR A 441 -30.29 -13.68 30.23
N LEU A 442 -31.12 -14.67 29.90
CA LEU A 442 -31.80 -14.82 28.61
C LEU A 442 -33.29 -14.44 28.67
N GLU A 443 -33.76 -13.89 29.82
CA GLU A 443 -35.13 -13.47 30.01
C GLU A 443 -35.26 -11.95 30.07
N ASN A 444 -36.39 -11.40 29.64
CA ASN A 444 -36.70 -9.98 29.66
C ASN A 444 -35.62 -9.09 29.02
N LEU A 445 -35.12 -9.55 27.90
CA LEU A 445 -34.08 -8.86 27.12
C LEU A 445 -34.63 -7.57 26.52
N ARG A 446 -33.84 -6.49 26.60
CA ARG A 446 -34.15 -5.19 26.04
C ARG A 446 -32.90 -4.53 25.48
N ILE A 447 -33.09 -3.59 24.57
CA ILE A 447 -32.03 -2.75 24.06
C ILE A 447 -31.80 -1.57 25.03
N ASP A 448 -30.57 -1.42 25.50
CA ASP A 448 -30.07 -0.23 26.16
C ASP A 448 -29.37 0.65 25.13
N LYS A 449 -30.07 1.75 24.75
CA LYS A 449 -29.56 2.64 23.66
C LYS A 449 -28.41 3.49 24.19
N ASN A 450 -27.27 3.37 23.49
CA ASN A 450 -26.06 4.08 23.83
C ASN A 450 -25.23 4.31 22.58
N ASP A 451 -24.95 5.55 22.24
CA ASP A 451 -24.16 5.92 21.02
C ASP A 451 -22.73 5.35 21.00
N ARG A 452 -22.23 4.89 22.15
CA ARG A 452 -20.93 4.20 22.28
C ARG A 452 -21.07 2.68 22.36
N GLY A 453 -22.28 2.14 22.19
CA GLY A 453 -22.52 0.70 22.17
C GLY A 453 -21.90 0.03 20.94
N HIS A 454 -21.60 -1.26 21.08
CA HIS A 454 -20.99 -2.05 20.01
C HIS A 454 -22.02 -2.74 19.11
N LEU A 455 -23.30 -2.80 19.55
CA LEU A 455 -24.40 -3.37 18.78
C LEU A 455 -25.03 -2.31 17.89
N LYS A 456 -24.96 -2.53 16.59
CA LYS A 456 -25.63 -1.74 15.54
C LYS A 456 -26.84 -2.52 15.05
N ILE A 457 -28.04 -1.92 15.08
CA ILE A 457 -29.30 -2.55 14.65
C ILE A 457 -29.89 -1.73 13.51
N TRP A 458 -30.10 -2.36 12.37
CA TRP A 458 -30.77 -1.79 11.18
C TRP A 458 -32.24 -2.15 11.14
N LYS A 459 -32.60 -3.33 11.67
CA LYS A 459 -33.97 -3.74 11.88
C LYS A 459 -34.11 -4.45 13.22
N ASP A 460 -35.12 -4.06 13.98
CA ASP A 460 -35.43 -4.71 15.23
C ASP A 460 -36.12 -6.06 15.02
N VAL A 461 -36.19 -6.88 16.08
CA VAL A 461 -36.88 -8.17 16.00
C VAL A 461 -38.39 -7.92 15.71
N ASP A 462 -38.90 -8.61 14.70
CA ASP A 462 -40.33 -8.54 14.38
C ASP A 462 -41.09 -9.63 15.16
N THR A 463 -41.78 -9.19 16.20
CA THR A 463 -42.61 -10.04 17.06
C THR A 463 -44.06 -10.20 16.56
N SER A 464 -44.44 -9.50 15.51
CA SER A 464 -45.78 -9.59 14.93
C SER A 464 -46.04 -10.89 14.19
N VAL A 465 -44.96 -11.58 13.76
CA VAL A 465 -45.02 -12.80 12.99
C VAL A 465 -44.30 -13.94 13.71
N ASP A 466 -44.99 -14.98 14.08
CA ASP A 466 -44.39 -16.20 14.67
C ASP A 466 -43.91 -17.13 13.59
N MET A 467 -42.60 -17.09 13.34
CA MET A 467 -41.92 -17.91 12.31
C MET A 467 -40.77 -18.68 12.92
N LEU A 468 -40.70 -19.98 12.57
CA LEU A 468 -39.53 -20.83 12.84
C LEU A 468 -38.46 -20.60 11.78
N ASP A 469 -37.21 -20.77 12.15
CA ASP A 469 -36.04 -20.71 11.26
C ASP A 469 -35.85 -19.36 10.54
N ARG A 470 -36.48 -18.28 11.03
CA ARG A 470 -36.40 -16.94 10.46
C ARG A 470 -35.04 -16.28 10.72
N TYR A 471 -34.55 -16.33 11.94
CA TYR A 471 -33.33 -15.62 12.33
C TYR A 471 -32.15 -16.57 12.47
N LEU A 472 -30.99 -16.12 11.98
CA LEU A 472 -29.69 -16.80 12.08
C LEU A 472 -28.69 -15.84 12.70
N VAL A 473 -27.88 -16.33 13.64
CA VAL A 473 -26.76 -15.58 14.22
C VAL A 473 -25.45 -16.31 13.93
N THR A 474 -24.54 -15.61 13.27
CA THR A 474 -23.20 -16.12 12.94
C THR A 474 -22.14 -15.38 13.73
N VAL A 475 -21.14 -16.09 14.25
CA VAL A 475 -20.13 -15.54 15.15
C VAL A 475 -18.74 -15.96 14.73
N ASP A 476 -17.83 -14.98 14.58
CA ASP A 476 -16.38 -15.19 14.54
C ASP A 476 -15.76 -14.60 15.81
N LEU A 477 -14.96 -15.41 16.50
CA LEU A 477 -14.36 -15.07 17.78
C LEU A 477 -12.96 -14.48 17.59
N GLY A 478 -12.74 -13.26 18.08
CA GLY A 478 -11.41 -12.63 18.08
C GLY A 478 -10.40 -13.35 18.98
N LYS A 479 -9.11 -13.13 18.76
CA LYS A 479 -8.00 -13.87 19.39
C LYS A 479 -7.69 -13.57 20.85
N GLY A 480 -8.24 -12.53 21.46
CA GLY A 480 -7.94 -12.21 22.85
C GLY A 480 -8.05 -10.76 23.27
N SER A 481 -7.36 -10.37 24.34
CA SER A 481 -7.56 -9.13 25.11
C SER A 481 -6.57 -8.01 24.81
N SER A 482 -5.62 -8.16 23.89
CA SER A 482 -4.69 -7.07 23.56
C SER A 482 -5.37 -5.97 22.74
N ALA A 483 -4.87 -4.74 22.83
CA ALA A 483 -5.38 -3.62 22.03
C ALA A 483 -5.29 -3.88 20.51
N GLU A 484 -4.43 -4.82 20.12
CA GLU A 484 -4.18 -5.24 18.72
C GLU A 484 -4.89 -6.54 18.33
N ALA A 485 -5.69 -7.13 19.25
CA ALA A 485 -6.42 -8.37 18.97
C ALA A 485 -7.55 -8.15 17.95
N ASP A 486 -7.89 -9.20 17.22
CA ASP A 486 -9.05 -9.25 16.32
C ASP A 486 -10.35 -8.98 17.09
N ASN A 487 -11.33 -8.37 16.45
CA ASN A 487 -12.65 -8.19 17.04
C ASN A 487 -13.40 -9.53 17.07
N THR A 488 -14.25 -9.71 18.07
CA THR A 488 -15.33 -10.69 17.94
C THR A 488 -16.48 -10.02 17.21
N VAL A 489 -17.00 -10.68 16.17
CA VAL A 489 -18.14 -10.18 15.39
C VAL A 489 -19.31 -11.17 15.51
N VAL A 490 -20.48 -10.62 15.85
CA VAL A 490 -21.77 -11.32 15.93
C VAL A 490 -22.69 -10.70 14.90
N CYS A 491 -23.06 -11.43 13.86
CA CYS A 491 -23.91 -10.95 12.76
C CYS A 491 -25.28 -11.61 12.81
N VAL A 492 -26.35 -10.83 12.75
CA VAL A 492 -27.73 -11.30 12.75
C VAL A 492 -28.34 -11.16 11.38
N TRP A 493 -28.96 -12.25 10.92
CA TRP A 493 -29.60 -12.39 9.61
C TRP A 493 -31.11 -12.54 9.75
N ASP A 494 -31.89 -11.80 8.96
CA ASP A 494 -33.32 -12.04 8.74
C ASP A 494 -33.52 -12.76 7.41
N ARG A 495 -34.14 -13.93 7.44
CA ARG A 495 -34.40 -14.81 6.31
C ARG A 495 -35.87 -14.79 5.89
N TYR A 496 -36.66 -13.81 6.36
CA TYR A 496 -38.11 -13.73 6.11
C TYR A 496 -38.51 -14.01 4.66
N TRP A 497 -37.79 -13.41 3.71
CA TRP A 497 -38.07 -13.50 2.31
C TRP A 497 -37.65 -14.85 1.65
N GLN A 498 -37.00 -15.74 2.39
CA GLN A 498 -36.65 -17.09 1.90
C GLN A 498 -37.75 -18.14 2.16
N GLN A 499 -38.90 -17.77 2.73
CA GLN A 499 -40.03 -18.67 2.90
C GLN A 499 -40.59 -19.13 1.58
N ASP A 500 -41.29 -20.29 1.58
CA ASP A 500 -41.90 -20.82 0.37
C ASP A 500 -43.01 -19.91 -0.13
N GLY A 501 -42.95 -19.55 -1.44
CA GLY A 501 -43.92 -18.69 -2.10
C GLY A 501 -43.52 -17.21 -2.15
N GLU A 502 -42.40 -16.84 -1.55
CA GLU A 502 -41.82 -15.50 -1.66
C GLU A 502 -40.50 -15.54 -2.42
N ASP A 503 -40.23 -14.50 -3.22
CA ASP A 503 -38.98 -14.31 -3.94
C ASP A 503 -38.22 -13.16 -3.27
N GLY A 504 -37.23 -13.48 -2.44
CA GLY A 504 -36.41 -12.48 -1.78
C GLY A 504 -35.15 -13.04 -1.18
N TYR A 505 -34.33 -12.15 -0.62
CA TYR A 505 -32.98 -12.45 -0.17
C TYR A 505 -32.85 -12.30 1.35
N PRO A 506 -31.93 -13.05 1.99
CA PRO A 506 -31.58 -12.82 3.40
C PRO A 506 -30.92 -11.46 3.57
N GLU A 507 -31.14 -10.87 4.72
CA GLU A 507 -30.67 -9.52 5.03
C GLU A 507 -29.89 -9.49 6.35
N VAL A 508 -28.76 -8.77 6.37
CA VAL A 508 -28.05 -8.45 7.61
C VAL A 508 -28.82 -7.36 8.36
N ILE A 509 -29.36 -7.66 9.54
CA ILE A 509 -30.21 -6.74 10.28
C ILE A 509 -29.59 -6.18 11.55
N ALA A 510 -28.60 -6.86 12.12
CA ALA A 510 -27.82 -6.35 13.25
C ALA A 510 -26.41 -6.90 13.28
N GLU A 511 -25.49 -6.14 13.87
CA GLU A 511 -24.12 -6.54 14.08
C GLU A 511 -23.62 -6.01 15.43
N TRP A 512 -23.03 -6.88 16.23
CA TRP A 512 -22.17 -6.50 17.33
C TRP A 512 -20.73 -6.77 16.97
N ALA A 513 -19.85 -5.76 17.16
CA ALA A 513 -18.42 -5.90 16.91
C ALA A 513 -17.61 -5.24 18.02
N GLY A 514 -16.80 -6.01 18.72
CA GLY A 514 -16.07 -5.49 19.87
C GLY A 514 -14.96 -6.41 20.36
N LYS A 515 -14.15 -5.88 21.29
CA LYS A 515 -13.03 -6.56 21.94
C LYS A 515 -13.38 -6.85 23.41
N GLU A 516 -14.23 -7.85 23.65
CA GLU A 516 -14.53 -8.30 25.01
C GLU A 516 -13.44 -9.26 25.50
N SER A 517 -12.76 -8.91 26.60
CA SER A 517 -11.66 -9.71 27.15
C SER A 517 -12.16 -10.86 28.01
N GLU A 518 -13.27 -10.67 28.74
CA GLU A 518 -13.86 -11.65 29.63
C GLU A 518 -14.72 -12.62 28.84
N THR A 519 -14.29 -13.85 28.78
CA THR A 519 -14.89 -14.87 27.90
C THR A 519 -16.32 -15.25 28.33
N ASP A 520 -16.61 -15.20 29.62
CA ASP A 520 -17.95 -15.46 30.15
C ASP A 520 -18.92 -14.31 29.80
N LEU A 521 -18.52 -13.06 29.93
CA LEU A 521 -19.31 -11.92 29.49
C LEU A 521 -19.60 -11.95 27.99
N LEU A 522 -18.57 -12.27 27.20
CA LEU A 522 -18.74 -12.46 25.76
C LEU A 522 -19.74 -13.58 25.42
N ALA A 523 -19.64 -14.71 26.11
CA ALA A 523 -20.52 -15.85 25.91
C ALA A 523 -21.98 -15.48 26.15
N TRP A 524 -22.26 -14.79 27.25
CA TRP A 524 -23.63 -14.33 27.57
C TRP A 524 -24.13 -13.27 26.59
N ARG A 525 -23.28 -12.35 26.16
CA ARG A 525 -23.63 -11.35 25.14
C ARG A 525 -24.05 -12.00 23.81
N ILE A 526 -23.29 -12.97 23.34
CA ILE A 526 -23.61 -13.76 22.14
C ILE A 526 -24.96 -14.47 22.32
N ALA A 527 -25.18 -15.14 23.45
CA ALA A 527 -26.42 -15.82 23.73
C ALA A 527 -27.64 -14.88 23.88
N GLN A 528 -27.46 -13.69 24.49
CA GLN A 528 -28.49 -12.67 24.62
C GLN A 528 -28.91 -12.11 23.25
N ILE A 529 -27.96 -11.83 22.35
CA ILE A 529 -28.27 -11.39 20.98
C ILE A 529 -29.10 -12.46 20.26
N ALA A 530 -28.69 -13.70 20.31
CA ALA A 530 -29.41 -14.79 19.66
C ALA A 530 -30.81 -15.02 20.28
N ALA A 531 -30.93 -14.90 21.61
CA ALA A 531 -32.20 -15.04 22.32
C ALA A 531 -33.17 -13.88 22.02
N TYR A 532 -32.67 -12.63 21.93
CA TYR A 532 -33.41 -11.46 21.57
C TYR A 532 -34.08 -11.58 20.19
N TYR A 533 -33.35 -12.10 19.22
CA TYR A 533 -33.87 -12.39 17.88
C TYR A 533 -34.57 -13.77 17.82
N ASN A 534 -35.59 -13.93 18.66
CA ASN A 534 -36.51 -15.07 18.72
C ASN A 534 -35.82 -16.45 18.83
N ASN A 535 -34.78 -16.56 19.69
CA ASN A 535 -33.97 -17.76 19.86
C ASN A 535 -33.39 -18.26 18.51
N ALA A 536 -32.78 -17.37 17.76
CA ALA A 536 -32.14 -17.62 16.46
C ALA A 536 -31.20 -18.85 16.49
N LEU A 537 -31.03 -19.53 15.36
CA LEU A 537 -29.96 -20.52 15.24
C LEU A 537 -28.61 -19.86 15.44
N LEU A 538 -27.87 -20.28 16.45
CA LEU A 538 -26.54 -19.72 16.78
C LEU A 538 -25.44 -20.59 16.17
N VAL A 539 -24.67 -20.03 15.22
CA VAL A 539 -23.53 -20.66 14.58
C VAL A 539 -22.25 -19.96 15.01
N ILE A 540 -21.48 -20.61 15.88
CA ILE A 540 -20.17 -20.10 16.33
C ILE A 540 -19.08 -20.78 15.51
N GLU A 541 -18.11 -20.02 15.01
CA GLU A 541 -16.94 -20.55 14.34
C GLU A 541 -16.04 -21.29 15.33
N SER A 542 -15.70 -22.56 15.02
CA SER A 542 -14.66 -23.35 15.65
C SER A 542 -13.48 -23.44 14.69
N ASN A 543 -12.44 -22.67 14.95
CA ASN A 543 -11.30 -22.55 14.04
C ASN A 543 -10.16 -23.50 14.44
N THR A 544 -10.01 -24.60 13.70
CA THR A 544 -8.95 -25.59 13.96
C THR A 544 -7.58 -25.21 13.39
N ILE A 545 -7.51 -24.12 12.62
CA ILE A 545 -6.26 -23.58 12.09
C ILE A 545 -5.51 -22.78 13.17
N ASP A 546 -6.26 -22.13 14.06
CA ASP A 546 -5.75 -21.29 15.14
C ASP A 546 -6.15 -21.84 16.51
N SER A 547 -5.17 -22.30 17.28
CA SER A 547 -5.39 -22.91 18.59
C SER A 547 -5.98 -21.92 19.62
N SER A 548 -5.63 -20.65 19.55
CA SER A 548 -6.15 -19.63 20.48
C SER A 548 -7.63 -19.33 20.25
N LYS A 549 -8.08 -19.29 19.00
CA LYS A 549 -9.50 -19.19 18.65
C LYS A 549 -10.27 -20.45 19.08
N GLU A 550 -9.69 -21.65 18.95
CA GLU A 550 -10.31 -22.91 19.35
C GLU A 550 -10.49 -23.00 20.88
N ASP A 551 -9.49 -22.59 21.66
CA ASP A 551 -9.60 -22.57 23.14
C ASP A 551 -10.67 -21.57 23.61
N ARG A 552 -10.76 -20.40 22.99
CA ARG A 552 -11.78 -19.41 23.27
C ARG A 552 -13.18 -19.89 22.88
N PHE A 553 -13.32 -20.58 21.75
CA PHE A 553 -14.55 -21.24 21.33
C PHE A 553 -15.05 -22.22 22.39
N ARG A 554 -14.18 -23.09 22.93
CA ARG A 554 -14.54 -24.07 23.96
C ARG A 554 -15.01 -23.39 25.24
N ALA A 555 -14.31 -22.33 25.66
CA ALA A 555 -14.70 -21.58 26.86
C ALA A 555 -16.07 -20.88 26.71
N VAL A 556 -16.31 -20.24 25.56
CA VAL A 556 -17.62 -19.62 25.23
C VAL A 556 -18.71 -20.69 25.21
N LEU A 557 -18.46 -21.80 24.53
CA LEU A 557 -19.45 -22.88 24.43
C LEU A 557 -19.78 -23.49 25.77
N ASP A 558 -18.76 -23.79 26.62
CA ASP A 558 -18.97 -24.39 27.94
C ASP A 558 -19.82 -23.50 28.87
N GLU A 559 -19.77 -22.18 28.69
CA GLU A 559 -20.57 -21.24 29.48
C GLU A 559 -22.06 -21.25 29.09
N ILE A 560 -22.40 -21.40 27.80
CA ILE A 560 -23.80 -21.19 27.33
C ILE A 560 -24.52 -22.44 26.83
N LYS A 561 -23.84 -23.56 26.54
CA LYS A 561 -24.44 -24.75 25.91
C LYS A 561 -25.61 -25.38 26.68
N ASP A 562 -25.63 -25.25 28.02
CA ASP A 562 -26.68 -25.79 28.88
C ASP A 562 -27.85 -24.85 29.06
N PHE A 563 -27.73 -23.58 28.66
CA PHE A 563 -28.72 -22.55 28.83
C PHE A 563 -29.34 -22.05 27.51
N TYR A 564 -28.53 -22.04 26.44
CA TYR A 564 -28.99 -21.70 25.09
C TYR A 564 -29.07 -22.94 24.22
N PRO A 565 -30.26 -23.50 23.93
CA PRO A 565 -30.39 -24.81 23.30
C PRO A 565 -30.19 -24.81 21.79
N ASN A 566 -30.41 -23.65 21.09
CA ASN A 566 -30.41 -23.55 19.64
C ASN A 566 -29.02 -23.24 19.05
N ILE A 567 -28.00 -24.00 19.48
CA ILE A 567 -26.64 -23.89 18.95
C ILE A 567 -26.45 -24.95 17.87
N TYR A 568 -25.88 -24.57 16.74
CA TYR A 568 -25.57 -25.46 15.63
C TYR A 568 -24.67 -26.64 16.06
N LYS A 569 -25.06 -27.84 15.65
CA LYS A 569 -24.36 -29.10 15.92
C LYS A 569 -24.06 -29.83 14.62
N ARG A 570 -22.79 -30.22 14.40
CA ARG A 570 -22.38 -31.04 13.26
C ARG A 570 -22.24 -32.52 13.66
N ALA A 571 -22.65 -33.42 12.77
CA ALA A 571 -22.42 -34.86 12.96
C ALA A 571 -20.96 -35.23 12.69
N ILE A 572 -20.40 -36.13 13.49
CA ILE A 572 -19.10 -36.72 13.22
C ILE A 572 -19.33 -38.13 12.63
N LYS A 573 -18.86 -38.34 11.39
CA LYS A 573 -18.80 -39.66 10.79
C LYS A 573 -17.53 -40.37 11.32
N ASN A 574 -17.65 -41.16 12.38
CA ASN A 574 -16.56 -42.09 12.75
C ASN A 574 -16.62 -43.29 11.80
N GLN A 575 -15.50 -43.62 11.16
CA GLN A 575 -15.35 -44.76 10.24
C GLN A 575 -15.40 -46.12 10.95
N THR A 576 -15.54 -46.17 12.27
CA THR A 576 -15.42 -47.41 13.07
C THR A 576 -16.67 -47.85 13.81
N ASP A 577 -17.76 -47.07 13.82
CA ASP A 577 -18.98 -47.46 14.58
C ASP A 577 -20.12 -47.87 13.67
N VAL A 578 -20.18 -49.16 13.36
CA VAL A 578 -21.39 -49.81 12.89
C VAL A 578 -22.26 -50.07 14.14
N GLY A 579 -23.16 -49.13 14.45
CA GLY A 579 -24.26 -49.38 15.38
C GLY A 579 -24.43 -48.51 16.61
N ASN A 580 -23.86 -47.30 16.68
CA ASN A 580 -24.11 -46.42 17.82
C ASN A 580 -24.42 -44.95 17.41
N THR A 581 -25.35 -44.37 18.14
CA THR A 581 -25.80 -42.97 18.06
C THR A 581 -24.66 -42.01 17.75
N GLY A 582 -24.77 -41.30 16.61
CA GLY A 582 -23.76 -40.40 16.10
C GLY A 582 -23.33 -39.37 17.16
N SER A 583 -22.02 -39.22 17.36
CA SER A 583 -21.47 -38.17 18.19
C SER A 583 -21.58 -36.83 17.46
N PHE A 584 -22.04 -35.80 18.18
CA PHE A 584 -22.16 -34.43 17.65
C PHE A 584 -21.08 -33.53 18.22
N ARG A 585 -20.60 -32.57 17.45
CA ARG A 585 -19.79 -31.42 17.92
C ARG A 585 -20.50 -30.11 17.64
N TYR A 586 -20.43 -29.19 18.58
CA TYR A 586 -20.98 -27.85 18.42
C TYR A 586 -20.13 -27.01 17.48
N GLY A 587 -20.79 -26.01 16.87
CA GLY A 587 -20.18 -24.99 16.04
C GLY A 587 -19.74 -25.45 14.64
N TRP A 588 -19.43 -24.48 13.81
CA TRP A 588 -18.91 -24.70 12.45
C TRP A 588 -17.39 -24.89 12.52
N ASN A 589 -16.86 -25.87 11.80
CA ASN A 589 -15.43 -26.14 11.79
C ASN A 589 -14.76 -25.52 10.58
N THR A 590 -14.02 -24.44 10.81
CA THR A 590 -13.21 -23.78 9.78
C THR A 590 -11.84 -24.47 9.68
N ASN A 591 -11.57 -24.96 8.49
CA ASN A 591 -10.28 -25.45 8.02
C ASN A 591 -10.05 -24.89 6.60
N HIS A 592 -8.89 -25.13 5.99
CA HIS A 592 -8.59 -24.60 4.65
C HIS A 592 -9.67 -24.89 3.62
N ARG A 593 -10.20 -26.12 3.58
CA ARG A 593 -11.23 -26.52 2.61
C ARG A 593 -12.57 -25.86 2.90
N SER A 594 -13.03 -25.86 4.15
CA SER A 594 -14.32 -25.25 4.50
C SER A 594 -14.28 -23.71 4.41
N LYS A 595 -13.10 -23.07 4.65
CA LYS A 595 -12.92 -21.64 4.42
C LYS A 595 -13.08 -21.29 2.93
N GLU A 596 -12.47 -22.06 2.03
CA GLU A 596 -12.65 -21.90 0.58
C GLU A 596 -14.12 -22.03 0.15
N GLU A 597 -14.83 -23.01 0.71
CA GLU A 597 -16.24 -23.25 0.40
C GLU A 597 -17.14 -22.08 0.81
N ILE A 598 -17.04 -21.61 2.06
CA ILE A 598 -17.88 -20.49 2.53
C ILE A 598 -17.54 -19.18 1.85
N ILE A 599 -16.27 -18.90 1.57
CA ILE A 599 -15.85 -17.71 0.83
C ILE A 599 -16.33 -17.78 -0.63
N GLY A 600 -16.27 -18.96 -1.27
CA GLY A 600 -16.82 -19.15 -2.62
C GLY A 600 -18.33 -18.88 -2.69
N ASN A 601 -19.07 -19.26 -1.66
CA ASN A 601 -20.50 -18.96 -1.57
C ASN A 601 -20.77 -17.46 -1.40
N LEU A 602 -19.97 -16.76 -0.58
CA LEU A 602 -20.07 -15.31 -0.45
C LEU A 602 -19.74 -14.58 -1.76
N GLN A 603 -18.69 -15.03 -2.49
CA GLN A 603 -18.36 -14.50 -3.82
C GLN A 603 -19.54 -14.66 -4.79
N TRP A 604 -20.17 -15.86 -4.82
CA TRP A 604 -21.33 -16.12 -5.63
C TRP A 604 -22.50 -15.19 -5.23
N ALA A 605 -22.79 -15.06 -3.94
CA ALA A 605 -23.90 -14.23 -3.47
C ALA A 605 -23.71 -12.74 -3.80
N LEU A 606 -22.48 -12.22 -3.68
CA LEU A 606 -22.16 -10.84 -4.07
C LEU A 606 -22.30 -10.62 -5.59
N ARG A 607 -21.83 -11.56 -6.40
CA ARG A 607 -21.90 -11.47 -7.86
C ARG A 607 -23.33 -11.48 -8.37
N GLU A 608 -24.22 -12.29 -7.77
CA GLU A 608 -25.62 -12.45 -8.19
C GLU A 608 -26.60 -11.56 -7.38
N GLY A 609 -26.09 -10.71 -6.47
CA GLY A 609 -26.95 -9.84 -5.64
C GLY A 609 -27.89 -10.62 -4.69
N MET A 610 -27.44 -11.75 -4.13
CA MET A 610 -28.28 -12.71 -3.42
C MET A 610 -28.46 -12.43 -1.94
N TYR A 611 -28.06 -11.26 -1.41
CA TYR A 611 -28.33 -10.83 -0.04
C TYR A 611 -28.27 -9.31 0.08
N VAL A 612 -28.81 -8.78 1.16
CA VAL A 612 -28.83 -7.36 1.46
C VAL A 612 -27.81 -7.08 2.57
N GLU A 613 -26.74 -6.34 2.27
CA GLU A 613 -25.75 -5.89 3.26
C GLU A 613 -26.14 -4.51 3.80
N ARG A 614 -26.10 -4.32 5.12
CA ARG A 614 -26.38 -3.04 5.76
C ARG A 614 -25.14 -2.37 6.36
N CYS A 615 -24.12 -3.16 6.66
CA CYS A 615 -22.91 -2.68 7.32
C CYS A 615 -21.84 -2.26 6.31
N LYS A 616 -21.51 -0.98 6.28
CA LYS A 616 -20.44 -0.45 5.44
C LYS A 616 -19.07 -1.05 5.80
N ASP A 617 -18.80 -1.21 7.11
CA ASP A 617 -17.51 -1.72 7.59
C ASP A 617 -17.22 -3.16 7.07
N ALA A 618 -18.29 -3.96 6.88
CA ALA A 618 -18.16 -5.31 6.31
C ALA A 618 -17.73 -5.27 4.82
N VAL A 619 -18.29 -4.34 4.04
CA VAL A 619 -17.90 -4.16 2.63
C VAL A 619 -16.46 -3.62 2.54
N ASP A 620 -16.05 -2.74 3.45
CA ASP A 620 -14.68 -2.23 3.51
C ASP A 620 -13.67 -3.34 3.86
N GLU A 621 -14.02 -4.30 4.75
CA GLU A 621 -13.20 -5.51 4.98
C GLU A 621 -13.15 -6.43 3.75
N MET A 622 -14.25 -6.60 3.01
CA MET A 622 -14.28 -7.39 1.78
C MET A 622 -13.36 -6.82 0.68
N LYS A 623 -13.20 -5.48 0.60
CA LYS A 623 -12.32 -4.83 -0.37
C LYS A 623 -10.86 -5.19 -0.22
N ILE A 624 -10.44 -5.51 1.00
CA ILE A 624 -9.05 -5.84 1.34
C ILE A 624 -8.84 -7.33 1.61
N PHE A 625 -9.84 -8.17 1.32
CA PHE A 625 -9.76 -9.61 1.49
C PHE A 625 -9.09 -10.27 0.28
N GLU A 626 -7.93 -10.91 0.50
CA GLU A 626 -7.09 -11.45 -0.58
C GLU A 626 -6.73 -12.93 -0.39
N ARG A 627 -6.28 -13.52 -1.48
CA ARG A 627 -5.56 -14.79 -1.44
C ARG A 627 -4.07 -14.49 -1.34
N HIS A 628 -3.45 -14.90 -0.25
CA HIS A 628 -2.02 -14.71 -0.01
C HIS A 628 -1.15 -15.60 -0.93
N ASP A 629 0.15 -15.27 -1.02
CA ASP A 629 1.12 -15.99 -1.85
C ASP A 629 1.27 -17.48 -1.45
N ASP A 630 0.94 -17.85 -0.21
CA ASP A 630 0.92 -19.21 0.32
C ASP A 630 -0.40 -19.96 0.03
N GLY A 631 -1.35 -19.32 -0.66
CA GLY A 631 -2.67 -19.83 -0.99
C GLY A 631 -3.72 -19.67 0.11
N SER A 632 -3.36 -19.16 1.30
CA SER A 632 -4.34 -18.90 2.36
C SER A 632 -5.22 -17.69 2.04
N LEU A 633 -6.44 -17.66 2.60
CA LEU A 633 -7.40 -16.58 2.46
C LEU A 633 -7.43 -15.72 3.73
N GLY A 634 -7.43 -14.41 3.57
CA GLY A 634 -7.51 -13.46 4.68
C GLY A 634 -7.37 -12.01 4.22
N ASN A 635 -7.46 -11.06 5.13
CA ASN A 635 -7.21 -9.67 4.77
C ASN A 635 -5.72 -9.39 4.58
N VAL A 636 -5.44 -8.36 3.80
CA VAL A 636 -4.08 -7.80 3.65
C VAL A 636 -3.48 -7.58 5.04
N LYS A 637 -2.28 -8.11 5.28
CA LYS A 637 -1.62 -8.00 6.58
C LYS A 637 -1.29 -6.54 6.89
N GLY A 638 -1.86 -6.00 7.96
CA GLY A 638 -1.67 -4.63 8.43
C GLY A 638 -2.33 -4.39 9.77
N LYS A 639 -1.94 -3.33 10.48
CA LYS A 639 -2.57 -2.93 11.73
C LYS A 639 -4.02 -2.50 11.44
N ASN A 640 -4.97 -3.09 12.16
CA ASN A 640 -6.42 -2.89 11.99
C ASN A 640 -7.07 -3.56 10.75
N ASN A 641 -6.38 -4.43 10.03
CA ASN A 641 -6.99 -5.20 8.94
C ASN A 641 -7.52 -6.53 9.47
N HIS A 642 -8.81 -6.60 9.70
CA HIS A 642 -9.51 -7.77 10.25
C HIS A 642 -10.38 -8.43 9.16
N ASP A 643 -10.58 -9.76 9.22
CA ASP A 643 -11.46 -10.50 8.32
C ASP A 643 -12.70 -11.10 9.04
N ASP A 644 -12.92 -10.71 10.29
CA ASP A 644 -13.95 -11.28 11.15
C ASP A 644 -15.38 -11.03 10.60
N ARG A 645 -15.63 -9.84 10.00
CA ARG A 645 -16.91 -9.55 9.33
C ARG A 645 -17.08 -10.36 8.05
N VAL A 646 -16.01 -10.56 7.29
CA VAL A 646 -16.05 -11.38 6.07
C VAL A 646 -16.44 -12.81 6.41
N ILE A 647 -15.85 -13.38 7.46
CA ILE A 647 -16.13 -14.75 7.90
C ILE A 647 -17.58 -14.91 8.37
N THR A 648 -18.10 -13.95 9.16
CA THR A 648 -19.51 -14.00 9.60
C THR A 648 -20.48 -13.91 8.45
N ARG A 649 -20.19 -13.12 7.39
CA ARG A 649 -21.02 -13.05 6.16
C ARG A 649 -20.94 -14.33 5.36
N ALA A 650 -19.74 -14.88 5.20
CA ALA A 650 -19.53 -16.15 4.50
C ALA A 650 -20.29 -17.31 5.16
N LEU A 651 -20.26 -17.39 6.49
CA LEU A 651 -21.06 -18.36 7.26
C LEU A 651 -22.55 -18.12 7.08
N GLY A 652 -23.03 -16.88 7.18
CA GLY A 652 -24.43 -16.55 7.02
C GLY A 652 -24.98 -16.97 5.67
N ILE A 653 -24.29 -16.60 4.60
CA ILE A 653 -24.66 -17.02 3.22
C ILE A 653 -24.64 -18.54 3.07
N HIS A 654 -23.63 -19.21 3.60
CA HIS A 654 -23.54 -20.66 3.52
C HIS A 654 -24.75 -21.35 4.18
N PHE A 655 -25.18 -20.88 5.35
CA PHE A 655 -26.36 -21.42 6.04
C PHE A 655 -27.66 -21.05 5.37
N CYS A 656 -27.81 -19.81 4.87
CA CYS A 656 -29.01 -19.34 4.18
C CYS A 656 -29.32 -20.10 2.88
N TYR A 657 -28.27 -20.59 2.20
CA TYR A 657 -28.39 -21.23 0.89
C TYR A 657 -28.06 -22.72 0.89
N THR A 658 -27.85 -23.34 2.06
CA THR A 658 -27.63 -24.78 2.18
C THR A 658 -28.76 -25.43 2.99
N PRO A 659 -29.82 -25.96 2.35
CA PRO A 659 -31.03 -26.48 3.01
C PRO A 659 -30.73 -27.60 4.03
N LYS A 660 -29.62 -28.30 3.88
CA LYS A 660 -29.19 -29.36 4.83
C LYS A 660 -28.65 -28.80 6.17
N LEU A 661 -28.33 -27.52 6.22
CA LEU A 661 -27.78 -26.87 7.43
C LEU A 661 -28.87 -26.14 8.22
N MET A 662 -29.84 -25.56 7.54
CA MET A 662 -30.95 -24.84 8.15
C MET A 662 -32.19 -24.90 7.25
N ASP A 663 -33.34 -25.23 7.81
CA ASP A 663 -34.60 -25.26 7.11
C ASP A 663 -35.00 -23.85 6.62
N LYS A 664 -35.89 -23.81 5.58
CA LYS A 664 -36.48 -22.55 5.17
C LYS A 664 -37.38 -21.95 6.27
N PRO A 665 -37.47 -20.62 6.37
CA PRO A 665 -38.41 -20.00 7.30
C PRO A 665 -39.85 -20.44 7.01
N ARG A 666 -40.61 -20.75 8.06
CA ARG A 666 -41.98 -21.21 7.96
C ARG A 666 -42.83 -20.69 9.12
N PHE A 667 -44.09 -20.41 8.89
CA PHE A 667 -45.02 -20.03 9.95
C PHE A 667 -45.15 -21.15 10.98
N ALA A 668 -45.11 -20.74 12.27
CA ALA A 668 -45.34 -21.69 13.34
C ALA A 668 -46.79 -22.26 13.20
N PRO A 669 -47.00 -23.60 13.40
CA PRO A 669 -48.32 -24.18 13.36
C PRO A 669 -49.23 -23.54 14.41
N LYS A 670 -50.44 -23.08 14.02
CA LYS A 670 -51.43 -22.57 14.98
C LYS A 670 -51.70 -23.61 16.05
N PRO A 671 -51.69 -23.25 17.34
CA PRO A 671 -51.98 -24.20 18.38
C PRO A 671 -53.43 -24.73 18.20
N THR A 672 -53.56 -26.02 17.90
CA THR A 672 -54.82 -26.74 17.97
C THR A 672 -55.22 -26.80 19.44
N ASN A 673 -56.42 -26.29 19.79
CA ASN A 673 -56.99 -26.20 21.13
C ASN A 673 -56.79 -27.50 21.94
N ALA A 674 -55.79 -27.58 22.79
CA ALA A 674 -55.69 -28.51 23.91
C ALA A 674 -54.47 -28.12 24.77
N THR A 675 -54.76 -27.74 26.00
CA THR A 675 -53.88 -27.71 27.17
C THR A 675 -52.46 -27.16 26.94
N THR A 676 -52.15 -26.02 27.49
CA THR A 676 -50.86 -25.34 27.56
C THR A 676 -49.68 -26.36 27.49
N PRO A 677 -49.03 -26.54 26.35
CA PRO A 677 -47.79 -27.28 26.32
C PRO A 677 -46.69 -26.32 26.75
N LYS A 678 -45.96 -26.69 27.75
CA LYS A 678 -44.61 -26.19 27.95
C LYS A 678 -43.91 -26.23 26.58
N ARG A 679 -43.47 -25.09 26.06
CA ARG A 679 -42.71 -24.96 24.81
C ARG A 679 -41.61 -26.02 24.86
N LYS A 680 -41.80 -27.16 24.19
CA LYS A 680 -40.70 -28.04 23.83
C LYS A 680 -39.97 -27.36 22.72
N PHE A 681 -38.76 -26.94 22.97
CA PHE A 681 -37.84 -26.49 21.94
C PHE A 681 -37.76 -27.61 20.87
N ALA A 682 -38.04 -27.27 19.64
CA ALA A 682 -37.91 -28.24 18.53
C ALA A 682 -36.44 -28.50 18.25
N ASN A 683 -35.87 -29.44 18.99
CA ASN A 683 -34.48 -29.87 18.86
C ASN A 683 -34.39 -31.32 18.38
N GLU A 684 -35.19 -31.71 17.41
CA GLU A 684 -34.95 -32.93 16.68
C GLU A 684 -34.82 -32.60 15.19
N TYR A 685 -33.65 -32.13 14.80
CA TYR A 685 -33.21 -32.33 13.42
C TYR A 685 -32.89 -33.81 13.27
N THR A 686 -33.88 -34.59 12.93
CA THR A 686 -33.68 -35.96 12.44
C THR A 686 -33.02 -35.90 11.10
N MET A 687 -31.77 -36.36 11.00
CA MET A 687 -31.11 -36.69 9.78
C MET A 687 -31.80 -37.87 9.12
N THR A 688 -32.20 -37.74 7.90
CA THR A 688 -32.21 -38.82 6.90
C THR A 688 -31.08 -38.59 5.91
#